data_de6a85a3fa207a55e1495f89735029ff
#
_entry.id   de6a85a3fa207a55e1495f89735029ff
#
_cell.length_a   1.000
_cell.length_b   1.000
_cell.length_c   1.000
_cell.angle_alpha   90.00
_cell.angle_beta   90.00
_cell.angle_gamma   90.00
#
_symmetry.space_group_name_H-M   'P 1'
#
loop_
_entity.id
_entity.type
_entity.pdbx_description
1 polymer ?
#
loop_
_entity_poly.entity_id
_entity_poly.type
_entity_poly.pdbx_seq_one_letter_code
_entity_poly.pdbx_strand_id
1 'polypeptide(L)'
;MRIILFLLLLLCVLDVHAQSNESYRTISIDLKSGLSSNAVNDCVADANGHLWIATNDGITRYAGKRSILFNSVGLKSLKNPVVNRLMIMDSILLATSGGEIYQVNINTLELSSFGFDDKYGIISDMVLYKDSILLALTKTGILVRCDIISKKVSTIRVNNVELMKICLDQKGNAFISMNGPTKVFKYNIQLHKFVKSYENLDLDFYSNVKYLQGVGVVFFGTKMMFRYNDQKDSFEPFQTKMGPIVDAVYTDNNYFYAPRNHSLYYTADTTFRISKLAFKNINPVVKINIDSLGNIYSLTKQGLLLSRKVSQFHHINESLKLDSSLKVRRSIVEDHKRNRIFFFSYQGIEVFNTKKNEYEHVFTEIKNACATSKDDRYIWITTEGTGLYRLELSNLQLEHVYFKRGTNNNFISILKDGPGNVLVGGYNSLFLYNEIENTMREIDLTFGGRVYKNLMVLHIVRRTPKEIWVATSKGVFVLNNTFKVIHHYGSDEKGEFWLPSNTVNTIHFADNGCFFGLDNDLYFISFINDIGNSVFAASFTTCKKVVSIHSDTLNRIWIATYSGLYCYNPTNKLIRPFSAPYYYKNDEFNRTASMISSDGILYLGTVNEYIKIDPLDYSVDISNHHIAFNDVIVSYNKASKVFYDLKHGGILKLPTPNASLKLSFILQDFSYLSSANYFYKIEGLTAGWISLEDRNYLELLSLPGGEWNLQIKAISIDQLMYEPIALTLFVPILFYKTIWFYFIVAFLVGLLFYGIFHFRLNNYKKYLAFRVELANELHDTVGTAVTKSIHAAEGLLYEQGIKDVRLQKIADYGRQVNAAFRDALWSADERTDSLHNLVDRIIEIGHSSTEGTRFSFHFHKQSAISLINLDLKQKRNILMIVREAIHNVLKHSSGDAINLFFKMEAMKVQIEISDNGQNTNKEIAGTGMGIRSMKQRALNMNASINFSADSNGFYIKLKLKS
;
A
#
# COMPACT_ATOMS: atom_id res chain seq x y z
N MET A 1 40.06 64.41 20.19
CA MET A 1 40.22 63.70 18.92
C MET A 1 40.54 62.18 19.10
N ARG A 2 41.48 61.78 20.00
CA ARG A 2 41.79 60.37 20.23
C ARG A 2 40.68 59.57 20.91
N ILE A 3 39.86 60.16 21.74
CA ILE A 3 38.73 59.51 22.43
C ILE A 3 37.54 59.31 21.47
N ILE A 4 37.34 60.25 20.55
CA ILE A 4 36.30 60.11 19.50
C ILE A 4 36.70 59.07 18.47
N LEU A 5 37.99 58.93 18.15
CA LEU A 5 38.50 57.87 17.29
C LEU A 5 38.41 56.49 17.94
N PHE A 6 38.60 56.42 19.26
CA PHE A 6 38.46 55.19 20.03
C PHE A 6 36.98 54.74 20.20
N LEU A 7 36.06 55.72 20.37
CA LEU A 7 34.60 55.47 20.34
C LEU A 7 34.08 55.10 18.93
N LEU A 8 34.67 55.67 17.87
CA LEU A 8 34.37 55.26 16.51
C LEU A 8 34.94 53.89 16.17
N LEU A 9 36.10 53.51 16.69
CA LEU A 9 36.66 52.17 16.62
C LEU A 9 35.87 51.13 17.47
N LEU A 10 35.36 51.54 18.63
CA LEU A 10 34.48 50.68 19.42
C LEU A 10 33.10 50.49 18.79
N LEU A 11 32.60 51.46 18.05
CA LEU A 11 31.38 51.36 17.23
C LEU A 11 31.58 50.51 15.95
N CYS A 12 32.82 50.36 15.47
CA CYS A 12 33.17 49.47 14.35
C CYS A 12 33.44 48.04 14.78
N VAL A 13 33.58 47.76 16.09
CA VAL A 13 33.79 46.42 16.65
C VAL A 13 32.52 45.87 17.31
N LEU A 14 31.41 46.58 17.22
CA LEU A 14 30.13 45.90 17.33
C LEU A 14 29.94 45.09 16.03
N ASP A 15 30.70 44.02 15.95
CA ASP A 15 30.33 42.88 15.15
C ASP A 15 28.87 42.58 15.54
N VAL A 16 27.98 42.98 14.66
CA VAL A 16 26.66 42.40 14.63
C VAL A 16 26.94 40.93 14.33
N HIS A 17 27.16 40.15 15.35
CA HIS A 17 26.99 38.72 15.29
C HIS A 17 25.56 38.54 14.80
N ALA A 18 25.40 38.36 13.49
CA ALA A 18 24.20 37.82 12.93
C ALA A 18 23.98 36.52 13.68
N GLN A 19 23.10 36.53 14.68
CA GLN A 19 22.65 35.30 15.29
C GLN A 19 22.22 34.41 14.11
N SER A 20 22.87 33.31 13.99
CA SER A 20 22.52 32.27 12.98
C SER A 20 21.14 31.69 13.39
N ASN A 21 20.09 32.41 13.12
CA ASN A 21 18.76 31.84 13.09
C ASN A 21 18.73 30.96 11.87
N GLU A 22 19.22 29.72 11.98
CA GLU A 22 19.18 28.73 10.93
C GLU A 22 17.74 28.23 10.75
N SER A 23 16.91 29.08 10.14
CA SER A 23 15.51 28.76 9.83
C SER A 23 15.35 28.02 8.51
N TYR A 24 16.45 27.58 7.89
CA TYR A 24 16.45 26.93 6.59
C TYR A 24 17.18 25.59 6.62
N ARG A 25 16.46 24.53 6.21
CA ARG A 25 17.06 23.23 5.94
C ARG A 25 17.71 23.26 4.56
N THR A 26 18.94 22.76 4.46
CA THR A 26 19.64 22.66 3.20
C THR A 26 20.06 21.22 2.92
N ILE A 27 19.77 20.73 1.71
CA ILE A 27 20.13 19.40 1.22
C ILE A 27 21.05 19.57 0.01
N SER A 28 22.14 18.79 -0.03
CA SER A 28 23.03 18.73 -1.20
C SER A 28 22.55 17.66 -2.17
N ILE A 29 22.41 18.05 -3.44
CA ILE A 29 22.14 17.15 -4.56
C ILE A 29 23.39 17.14 -5.43
N ASP A 30 24.06 16.00 -5.51
CA ASP A 30 25.35 15.81 -6.17
C ASP A 30 25.36 14.49 -6.99
N LEU A 31 26.50 14.11 -7.50
CA LEU A 31 26.71 12.84 -8.22
C LEU A 31 26.24 11.61 -7.39
N LYS A 32 26.46 11.60 -6.07
CA LYS A 32 26.06 10.49 -5.20
C LYS A 32 24.55 10.41 -5.07
N SER A 33 23.89 11.55 -5.21
CA SER A 33 22.43 11.67 -5.14
C SER A 33 21.74 11.42 -6.49
N GLY A 34 22.49 11.22 -7.59
CA GLY A 34 21.94 10.90 -8.91
C GLY A 34 21.98 12.01 -9.95
N LEU A 35 22.83 13.05 -9.79
CA LEU A 35 23.15 13.99 -10.85
C LEU A 35 24.09 13.36 -11.89
N SER A 36 24.03 13.88 -13.12
CA SER A 36 24.98 13.51 -14.18
C SER A 36 26.33 14.19 -14.02
N SER A 37 26.36 15.39 -13.43
CA SER A 37 27.57 16.16 -13.16
C SER A 37 27.35 17.10 -11.98
N ASN A 38 28.39 17.31 -11.17
CA ASN A 38 28.36 18.32 -10.08
C ASN A 38 28.36 19.77 -10.58
N ALA A 39 28.79 20.01 -11.83
CA ALA A 39 28.76 21.34 -12.41
C ALA A 39 27.35 21.69 -12.86
N VAL A 40 26.57 22.26 -11.96
CA VAL A 40 25.17 22.67 -12.21
C VAL A 40 25.15 24.10 -12.75
N ASN A 41 24.55 24.29 -13.93
CA ASN A 41 24.46 25.56 -14.64
C ASN A 41 23.09 26.23 -14.47
N ASP A 42 22.00 25.45 -14.44
CA ASP A 42 20.64 25.93 -14.22
C ASP A 42 19.73 24.82 -13.62
N CYS A 43 18.61 25.21 -13.03
CA CYS A 43 17.57 24.29 -12.60
C CYS A 43 16.20 24.99 -12.64
N VAL A 44 15.16 24.20 -12.95
CA VAL A 44 13.77 24.65 -12.94
C VAL A 44 12.88 23.49 -12.46
N ALA A 45 11.80 23.80 -11.74
CA ALA A 45 10.78 22.82 -11.37
C ALA A 45 9.60 22.92 -12.34
N ASP A 46 9.07 21.78 -12.79
CA ASP A 46 7.86 21.75 -13.61
C ASP A 46 6.59 21.78 -12.75
N ALA A 47 5.45 21.95 -13.41
CA ALA A 47 4.15 22.00 -12.73
C ALA A 47 3.77 20.68 -12.02
N ASN A 48 4.39 19.56 -12.40
CA ASN A 48 4.24 18.28 -11.74
C ASN A 48 5.24 18.12 -10.56
N GLY A 49 6.06 19.14 -10.28
CA GLY A 49 7.07 19.19 -9.22
C GLY A 49 8.35 18.42 -9.49
N HIS A 50 8.59 17.95 -10.73
CA HIS A 50 9.89 17.36 -11.06
C HIS A 50 10.93 18.46 -11.24
N LEU A 51 12.11 18.23 -10.68
CA LEU A 51 13.23 19.13 -10.80
C LEU A 51 14.07 18.79 -12.04
N TRP A 52 14.21 19.76 -12.94
CA TRP A 52 15.05 19.67 -14.14
C TRP A 52 16.33 20.42 -13.91
N ILE A 53 17.47 19.79 -14.14
CA ILE A 53 18.79 20.32 -13.81
C ILE A 53 19.67 20.28 -15.05
N ALA A 54 20.18 21.44 -15.43
CA ALA A 54 21.17 21.62 -16.49
C ALA A 54 22.58 21.44 -15.91
N THR A 55 23.37 20.59 -16.51
CA THR A 55 24.74 20.30 -16.11
C THR A 55 25.70 20.36 -17.28
N ASN A 56 26.99 20.17 -17.01
CA ASN A 56 27.99 20.01 -18.05
C ASN A 56 27.91 18.64 -18.76
N ASP A 57 27.05 17.73 -18.29
CA ASP A 57 26.82 16.42 -18.90
C ASP A 57 25.33 16.19 -19.19
N GLY A 58 24.62 17.23 -19.67
CA GLY A 58 23.25 17.12 -20.14
C GLY A 58 22.20 17.70 -19.20
N ILE A 59 20.96 17.26 -19.43
CA ILE A 59 19.78 17.64 -18.66
C ILE A 59 19.39 16.44 -17.81
N THR A 60 19.25 16.63 -16.51
CA THR A 60 18.78 15.60 -15.57
C THR A 60 17.37 15.95 -15.11
N ARG A 61 16.37 15.10 -15.38
CA ARG A 61 15.11 15.10 -14.66
C ARG A 61 15.32 14.34 -13.36
N TYR A 62 15.44 15.08 -12.28
CA TYR A 62 15.87 14.53 -11.01
C TYR A 62 14.77 13.73 -10.32
N ALA A 63 15.08 12.49 -9.94
CA ALA A 63 14.24 11.60 -9.14
C ALA A 63 15.10 10.72 -8.22
N GLY A 64 16.12 11.31 -7.59
CA GLY A 64 17.10 10.60 -6.79
C GLY A 64 17.95 9.66 -7.65
N LYS A 65 18.22 8.46 -7.16
CA LYS A 65 19.05 7.45 -7.88
C LYS A 65 18.47 6.98 -9.23
N ARG A 66 17.22 7.30 -9.53
CA ARG A 66 16.53 6.96 -10.78
C ARG A 66 16.25 8.19 -11.64
N SER A 67 17.14 9.14 -11.64
CA SER A 67 17.06 10.32 -12.48
C SER A 67 17.13 9.96 -13.97
N ILE A 68 16.40 10.71 -14.81
CA ILE A 68 16.38 10.50 -16.26
C ILE A 68 17.35 11.48 -16.86
N LEU A 69 18.30 10.98 -17.65
CA LEU A 69 19.37 11.75 -18.24
C LEU A 69 19.17 11.91 -19.75
N PHE A 70 19.32 13.15 -20.22
CA PHE A 70 19.43 13.54 -21.63
C PHE A 70 20.84 14.08 -21.85
N ASN A 71 21.72 13.31 -22.48
CA ASN A 71 23.09 13.71 -22.77
C ASN A 71 23.48 13.37 -24.21
N SER A 72 24.77 13.36 -24.52
CA SER A 72 25.27 13.04 -25.87
C SER A 72 25.27 11.53 -26.18
N VAL A 73 24.92 10.66 -25.22
CA VAL A 73 24.96 9.21 -25.37
C VAL A 73 23.55 8.61 -25.28
N GLY A 74 23.16 7.77 -26.21
CA GLY A 74 21.89 7.03 -26.18
C GLY A 74 20.83 7.56 -27.17
N LEU A 75 19.61 7.07 -27.01
CA LEU A 75 18.47 7.36 -27.92
C LEU A 75 17.96 8.81 -27.85
N LYS A 76 18.31 9.54 -26.77
CA LYS A 76 17.90 10.93 -26.52
C LYS A 76 19.16 11.80 -26.42
N SER A 77 19.83 12.01 -27.55
CA SER A 77 21.16 12.62 -27.59
C SER A 77 21.13 14.10 -27.91
N LEU A 78 21.82 14.88 -27.07
CA LEU A 78 22.22 16.25 -27.34
C LEU A 78 23.52 16.24 -28.20
N LYS A 79 23.65 17.12 -29.16
CA LYS A 79 24.92 17.26 -29.92
C LYS A 79 26.08 17.73 -29.02
N ASN A 80 25.78 18.61 -28.08
CA ASN A 80 26.72 19.08 -27.07
C ASN A 80 26.17 18.74 -25.68
N PRO A 81 26.95 18.10 -24.81
CA PRO A 81 26.47 17.73 -23.48
C PRO A 81 26.31 18.94 -22.53
N VAL A 82 27.02 20.04 -22.77
CA VAL A 82 26.96 21.21 -21.89
C VAL A 82 25.65 21.96 -22.10
N VAL A 83 24.80 21.94 -21.07
CA VAL A 83 23.53 22.67 -21.03
C VAL A 83 23.67 23.89 -20.13
N ASN A 84 23.41 25.10 -20.66
CA ASN A 84 23.65 26.33 -19.92
C ASN A 84 22.38 26.91 -19.27
N ARG A 85 21.22 26.77 -19.91
CA ARG A 85 19.98 27.38 -19.48
C ARG A 85 18.78 26.44 -19.68
N LEU A 86 17.85 26.48 -18.73
CA LEU A 86 16.56 25.82 -18.80
C LEU A 86 15.44 26.84 -18.66
N MET A 87 14.33 26.58 -19.34
CA MET A 87 13.09 27.34 -19.23
C MET A 87 11.91 26.46 -19.51
N ILE A 88 10.86 26.57 -18.73
CA ILE A 88 9.61 25.85 -18.94
C ILE A 88 8.58 26.79 -19.56
N MET A 89 7.91 26.26 -20.57
CA MET A 89 6.77 26.87 -21.23
C MET A 89 5.67 25.83 -21.36
N ASP A 90 4.63 25.96 -20.55
CA ASP A 90 3.56 24.95 -20.41
C ASP A 90 4.11 23.54 -20.17
N SER A 91 3.96 22.66 -21.16
CA SER A 91 4.44 21.27 -21.12
C SER A 91 5.75 21.03 -21.87
N ILE A 92 6.47 22.11 -22.22
CA ILE A 92 7.72 22.03 -22.94
C ILE A 92 8.85 22.64 -22.11
N LEU A 93 9.92 21.89 -21.93
CA LEU A 93 11.18 22.39 -21.41
C LEU A 93 12.07 22.81 -22.57
N LEU A 94 12.47 24.06 -22.60
CA LEU A 94 13.49 24.57 -23.50
C LEU A 94 14.87 24.53 -22.83
N ALA A 95 15.86 24.05 -23.53
CA ALA A 95 17.24 23.92 -23.04
C ALA A 95 18.25 24.40 -24.05
N THR A 96 19.20 25.23 -23.64
CA THR A 96 20.30 25.68 -24.51
C THR A 96 21.50 24.76 -24.39
N SER A 97 21.96 24.22 -25.51
CA SER A 97 23.14 23.38 -25.57
C SER A 97 23.99 23.76 -26.79
N GLY A 98 25.19 24.30 -26.55
CA GLY A 98 26.00 24.87 -27.62
C GLY A 98 25.29 26.03 -28.30
N GLY A 99 25.15 25.98 -29.62
CA GLY A 99 24.43 26.95 -30.47
C GLY A 99 22.97 26.59 -30.70
N GLU A 100 22.47 25.46 -30.17
CA GLU A 100 21.13 24.96 -30.39
C GLU A 100 20.24 25.15 -29.18
N ILE A 101 18.93 25.27 -29.44
CA ILE A 101 17.89 25.16 -28.43
C ILE A 101 17.17 23.85 -28.66
N TYR A 102 17.11 23.04 -27.63
CA TYR A 102 16.35 21.80 -27.59
C TYR A 102 15.03 22.01 -26.87
N GLN A 103 14.02 21.28 -27.29
CA GLN A 103 12.76 21.18 -26.59
C GLN A 103 12.56 19.75 -26.10
N VAL A 104 12.18 19.61 -24.84
CA VAL A 104 11.77 18.35 -24.23
C VAL A 104 10.31 18.48 -23.86
N ASN A 105 9.47 17.59 -24.41
CA ASN A 105 8.11 17.48 -23.92
C ASN A 105 8.13 16.87 -22.52
N ILE A 106 7.65 17.60 -21.51
CA ILE A 106 7.74 17.20 -20.10
C ILE A 106 6.98 15.90 -19.83
N ASN A 107 5.89 15.65 -20.58
CA ASN A 107 5.01 14.50 -20.38
C ASN A 107 5.51 13.25 -21.12
N THR A 108 5.92 13.39 -22.39
CA THR A 108 6.37 12.24 -23.21
C THR A 108 7.88 12.01 -23.11
N LEU A 109 8.62 12.99 -22.60
CA LEU A 109 10.08 13.01 -22.57
C LEU A 109 10.73 12.88 -23.94
N GLU A 110 10.03 13.31 -24.98
CA GLU A 110 10.58 13.38 -26.33
C GLU A 110 11.46 14.61 -26.46
N LEU A 111 12.69 14.39 -26.89
CA LEU A 111 13.68 15.42 -27.17
C LEU A 111 13.67 15.73 -28.67
N SER A 112 13.59 17.01 -29.01
CA SER A 112 13.72 17.47 -30.39
C SER A 112 14.44 18.81 -30.45
N SER A 113 15.01 19.17 -31.61
CA SER A 113 15.60 20.49 -31.80
C SER A 113 14.50 21.53 -32.04
N PHE A 114 14.64 22.69 -31.43
CA PHE A 114 13.69 23.80 -31.57
C PHE A 114 13.91 24.61 -32.87
N GLY A 115 14.88 24.21 -33.73
CA GLY A 115 15.12 24.86 -35.02
C GLY A 115 16.08 26.04 -34.99
N PHE A 116 16.90 26.15 -33.96
CA PHE A 116 18.06 27.06 -33.95
C PHE A 116 19.26 26.34 -34.57
N ASP A 117 20.00 27.07 -35.39
CA ASP A 117 21.19 26.56 -36.08
C ASP A 117 22.47 26.98 -35.35
N ASP A 118 23.48 26.12 -35.33
CA ASP A 118 24.80 26.38 -34.77
C ASP A 118 25.48 27.65 -35.39
N LYS A 119 24.97 28.12 -36.53
CA LYS A 119 25.47 29.32 -37.22
C LYS A 119 25.45 30.61 -36.40
N TYR A 120 24.64 30.67 -35.34
CA TYR A 120 24.57 31.84 -34.47
C TYR A 120 25.61 31.83 -33.36
N GLY A 121 26.30 30.72 -33.15
CA GLY A 121 27.29 30.55 -32.10
C GLY A 121 26.65 30.10 -30.75
N ILE A 122 27.49 29.91 -29.74
CA ILE A 122 27.08 29.41 -28.43
C ILE A 122 26.08 30.36 -27.75
N ILE A 123 24.95 29.83 -27.35
CA ILE A 123 23.91 30.57 -26.63
C ILE A 123 24.34 30.73 -25.17
N SER A 124 24.41 31.97 -24.72
CA SER A 124 24.82 32.33 -23.34
C SER A 124 23.66 32.44 -22.37
N ASP A 125 22.51 32.94 -22.83
CA ASP A 125 21.30 33.09 -21.99
C ASP A 125 20.05 33.23 -22.87
N MET A 126 18.87 32.97 -22.29
CA MET A 126 17.58 33.14 -22.96
C MET A 126 16.49 33.61 -22.01
N VAL A 127 15.49 34.28 -22.54
CA VAL A 127 14.31 34.75 -21.77
C VAL A 127 13.08 34.73 -22.69
N LEU A 128 11.92 34.45 -22.07
CA LEU A 128 10.64 34.41 -22.76
C LEU A 128 9.82 35.66 -22.44
N TYR A 129 9.26 36.30 -23.44
CA TYR A 129 8.40 37.47 -23.31
C TYR A 129 6.97 37.11 -23.76
N LYS A 130 5.98 37.25 -22.83
CA LYS A 130 4.55 37.00 -23.04
C LYS A 130 4.28 35.63 -23.70
N ASP A 131 4.99 34.61 -23.25
CA ASP A 131 4.87 33.21 -23.68
C ASP A 131 4.89 32.94 -25.19
N SER A 132 5.33 33.93 -25.96
CA SER A 132 5.33 33.85 -27.42
C SER A 132 6.65 34.28 -28.08
N ILE A 133 7.42 35.12 -27.45
CA ILE A 133 8.69 35.65 -28.04
C ILE A 133 9.87 35.19 -27.19
N LEU A 134 10.68 34.31 -27.75
CA LEU A 134 11.93 33.88 -27.18
C LEU A 134 13.07 34.83 -27.62
N LEU A 135 13.79 35.39 -26.65
CA LEU A 135 15.02 36.14 -26.90
C LEU A 135 16.19 35.31 -26.40
N ALA A 136 17.16 35.03 -27.28
CA ALA A 136 18.38 34.31 -26.97
C ALA A 136 19.60 35.16 -27.27
N LEU A 137 20.57 35.12 -26.37
CA LEU A 137 21.84 35.78 -26.50
C LEU A 137 22.90 34.81 -26.94
N THR A 138 23.83 35.25 -27.80
CA THR A 138 24.98 34.44 -28.16
C THR A 138 26.29 35.08 -27.74
N LYS A 139 27.29 34.26 -27.49
CA LYS A 139 28.66 34.71 -27.23
C LYS A 139 29.31 35.41 -28.42
N THR A 140 28.76 35.27 -29.64
CA THR A 140 29.21 35.94 -30.84
C THR A 140 28.58 37.32 -31.04
N GLY A 141 27.86 37.85 -30.05
CA GLY A 141 27.27 39.18 -30.07
C GLY A 141 25.95 39.26 -30.85
N ILE A 142 25.25 38.16 -31.01
CA ILE A 142 23.96 38.15 -31.72
C ILE A 142 22.83 38.03 -30.70
N LEU A 143 21.85 38.93 -30.77
CA LEU A 143 20.54 38.78 -30.15
C LEU A 143 19.63 38.13 -31.18
N VAL A 144 19.13 36.94 -30.84
CA VAL A 144 18.19 36.18 -31.64
C VAL A 144 16.80 36.33 -31.02
N ARG A 145 15.86 36.79 -31.84
CA ARG A 145 14.43 36.84 -31.47
C ARG A 145 13.68 35.79 -32.30
N CYS A 146 13.02 34.89 -31.61
CA CYS A 146 12.18 33.85 -32.20
C CYS A 146 10.74 34.00 -31.74
N ASP A 147 9.83 34.11 -32.68
CA ASP A 147 8.40 33.93 -32.40
C ASP A 147 8.10 32.44 -32.36
N ILE A 148 7.67 31.97 -31.19
CA ILE A 148 7.51 30.53 -30.94
C ILE A 148 6.37 29.92 -31.76
N ILE A 149 5.30 30.70 -32.00
CA ILE A 149 4.10 30.23 -32.69
C ILE A 149 4.37 30.14 -34.19
N SER A 150 4.89 31.24 -34.77
CA SER A 150 5.18 31.33 -36.22
C SER A 150 6.53 30.74 -36.60
N LYS A 151 7.39 30.41 -35.63
CA LYS A 151 8.79 29.98 -35.81
C LYS A 151 9.64 30.95 -36.62
N LYS A 152 9.23 32.23 -36.74
CA LYS A 152 10.02 33.27 -37.40
C LYS A 152 11.18 33.69 -36.51
N VAL A 153 12.38 33.62 -37.08
CA VAL A 153 13.62 34.03 -36.42
C VAL A 153 14.11 35.33 -37.03
N SER A 154 14.44 36.30 -36.20
CA SER A 154 15.13 37.54 -36.59
C SER A 154 16.34 37.73 -35.68
N THR A 155 17.42 38.35 -36.24
CA THR A 155 18.67 38.53 -35.53
C THR A 155 19.13 39.96 -35.61
N ILE A 156 19.72 40.43 -34.50
CA ILE A 156 20.42 41.71 -34.46
C ILE A 156 21.83 41.46 -33.94
N ARG A 157 22.84 41.88 -34.70
CA ARG A 157 24.23 41.72 -34.32
C ARG A 157 24.73 42.98 -33.63
N VAL A 158 25.41 42.82 -32.52
CA VAL A 158 26.18 43.85 -31.83
C VAL A 158 27.66 43.52 -32.05
N ASN A 159 28.33 44.32 -32.85
CA ASN A 159 29.69 44.01 -33.27
C ASN A 159 30.69 44.06 -32.10
N ASN A 160 31.65 43.13 -32.11
CA ASN A 160 32.78 43.02 -31.17
C ASN A 160 32.44 42.89 -29.68
N VAL A 161 31.31 42.25 -29.37
CA VAL A 161 30.91 42.03 -27.97
C VAL A 161 30.37 40.62 -27.79
N GLU A 162 30.62 40.01 -26.63
CA GLU A 162 29.92 38.81 -26.17
C GLU A 162 28.74 39.23 -25.33
N LEU A 163 27.53 38.79 -25.69
CA LEU A 163 26.33 39.01 -24.89
C LEU A 163 26.22 37.89 -23.86
N MET A 164 26.03 38.28 -22.60
CA MET A 164 26.15 37.32 -21.46
C MET A 164 24.85 36.98 -20.77
N LYS A 165 24.12 37.96 -20.29
CA LYS A 165 22.91 37.81 -19.52
C LYS A 165 21.81 38.75 -19.97
N ILE A 166 20.57 38.31 -19.86
CA ILE A 166 19.36 39.05 -20.19
C ILE A 166 18.30 38.93 -19.12
N CYS A 167 17.66 40.07 -18.81
CA CYS A 167 16.42 40.09 -18.05
C CYS A 167 15.38 40.99 -18.66
N LEU A 168 14.12 40.80 -18.33
CA LEU A 168 13.01 41.65 -18.75
C LEU A 168 12.56 42.58 -17.62
N ASP A 169 12.19 43.82 -18.00
CA ASP A 169 11.40 44.66 -17.12
C ASP A 169 9.88 44.43 -17.32
N GLN A 170 9.06 45.04 -16.46
CA GLN A 170 7.60 44.96 -16.59
C GLN A 170 7.05 45.80 -17.78
N LYS A 171 7.89 46.67 -18.41
CA LYS A 171 7.49 47.57 -19.49
C LYS A 171 7.79 47.03 -20.91
N GLY A 172 8.30 45.79 -21.01
CA GLY A 172 8.63 45.19 -22.31
C GLY A 172 10.00 45.57 -22.86
N ASN A 173 10.92 45.95 -22.00
CA ASN A 173 12.31 46.12 -22.37
C ASN A 173 13.16 44.96 -21.86
N ALA A 174 14.14 44.55 -22.63
CA ALA A 174 15.16 43.64 -22.20
C ALA A 174 16.47 44.41 -21.88
N PHE A 175 17.03 44.09 -20.72
CA PHE A 175 18.35 44.60 -20.31
C PHE A 175 19.37 43.50 -20.51
N ILE A 176 20.45 43.82 -21.24
CA ILE A 176 21.42 42.85 -21.70
C ILE A 176 22.80 43.26 -21.23
N SER A 177 23.50 42.40 -20.49
CA SER A 177 24.91 42.58 -20.14
C SER A 177 25.81 41.94 -21.19
N MET A 178 27.03 42.45 -21.30
CA MET A 178 28.08 41.98 -22.17
C MET A 178 29.33 41.55 -21.39
N ASN A 179 30.14 40.72 -22.01
CA ASN A 179 31.48 40.41 -21.55
C ASN A 179 32.47 41.50 -21.99
N GLY A 180 33.24 42.09 -21.06
CA GLY A 180 34.19 43.19 -21.35
C GLY A 180 33.74 44.52 -20.77
N PRO A 181 34.39 45.63 -21.09
CA PRO A 181 34.19 46.86 -20.34
C PRO A 181 32.76 47.39 -20.47
N THR A 182 32.00 47.28 -19.44
CA THR A 182 31.12 48.23 -18.83
C THR A 182 29.96 48.79 -19.68
N LYS A 183 29.33 47.93 -20.52
CA LYS A 183 28.13 48.38 -21.24
C LYS A 183 26.95 47.48 -20.97
N VAL A 184 25.81 48.11 -20.76
CA VAL A 184 24.50 47.46 -20.66
C VAL A 184 23.61 47.99 -21.78
N PHE A 185 22.95 47.11 -22.49
CA PHE A 185 22.03 47.51 -23.54
C PHE A 185 20.58 47.39 -23.07
N LYS A 186 19.80 48.42 -23.41
CA LYS A 186 18.35 48.37 -23.28
C LYS A 186 17.74 48.10 -24.65
N TYR A 187 17.04 47.01 -24.79
CA TYR A 187 16.39 46.61 -26.03
C TYR A 187 14.87 46.64 -25.84
N ASN A 188 14.20 47.35 -26.73
CA ASN A 188 12.75 47.40 -26.74
C ASN A 188 12.22 46.26 -27.64
N ILE A 189 11.45 45.34 -27.03
CA ILE A 189 11.00 44.12 -27.69
C ILE A 189 9.95 44.42 -28.77
N GLN A 190 9.08 45.41 -28.53
CA GLN A 190 8.02 45.78 -29.46
C GLN A 190 8.56 46.51 -30.67
N LEU A 191 9.52 47.43 -30.43
CA LEU A 191 10.15 48.23 -31.49
C LEU A 191 11.28 47.48 -32.23
N HIS A 192 11.63 46.27 -31.79
CA HIS A 192 12.69 45.45 -32.36
C HIS A 192 14.05 46.14 -32.48
N LYS A 193 14.40 47.02 -31.53
CA LYS A 193 15.67 47.80 -31.61
C LYS A 193 16.30 48.04 -30.26
N PHE A 194 17.62 48.20 -30.27
CA PHE A 194 18.33 48.74 -29.12
C PHE A 194 17.99 50.24 -28.98
N VAL A 195 17.50 50.58 -27.76
CA VAL A 195 17.04 51.95 -27.47
C VAL A 195 18.17 52.78 -26.89
N LYS A 196 18.98 52.17 -26.02
CA LYS A 196 20.03 52.87 -25.28
C LYS A 196 21.15 51.93 -24.88
N SER A 197 22.36 52.45 -24.77
CA SER A 197 23.49 51.82 -24.11
C SER A 197 23.93 52.66 -22.91
N TYR A 198 24.25 51.99 -21.80
CA TYR A 198 24.76 52.61 -20.58
C TYR A 198 26.22 52.22 -20.45
N GLU A 199 27.08 53.21 -20.37
CA GLU A 199 28.53 53.04 -20.33
C GLU A 199 29.10 53.40 -18.96
N ASN A 200 30.38 53.06 -18.70
CA ASN A 200 31.08 53.35 -17.46
C ASN A 200 30.49 52.76 -16.17
N LEU A 201 29.77 51.64 -16.30
CA LEU A 201 29.40 50.84 -15.16
C LEU A 201 30.60 49.94 -14.82
N ASP A 202 31.09 49.95 -13.61
CA ASP A 202 32.20 49.09 -13.16
C ASP A 202 31.71 47.63 -13.01
N LEU A 203 31.44 47.01 -14.16
CA LEU A 203 30.95 45.65 -14.32
C LEU A 203 32.10 44.77 -14.79
N ASP A 204 32.40 43.72 -14.05
CA ASP A 204 33.39 42.71 -14.42
C ASP A 204 32.78 41.63 -15.33
N PHE A 205 33.64 40.71 -15.80
CA PHE A 205 33.39 39.60 -16.74
C PHE A 205 32.25 38.65 -16.33
N TYR A 206 31.69 38.74 -15.13
CA TYR A 206 30.65 37.84 -14.61
C TYR A 206 29.44 38.57 -14.03
N SER A 207 29.03 39.67 -14.69
CA SER A 207 27.85 40.40 -14.27
C SER A 207 26.57 39.62 -14.55
N ASN A 208 25.75 39.39 -13.50
CA ASN A 208 24.41 38.88 -13.64
C ASN A 208 23.42 40.06 -13.70
N VAL A 209 22.28 39.86 -14.34
CA VAL A 209 21.20 40.83 -14.39
C VAL A 209 19.87 40.16 -14.08
N LYS A 210 19.10 40.75 -13.18
CA LYS A 210 17.78 40.27 -12.86
C LYS A 210 16.80 41.40 -12.58
N TYR A 211 15.54 41.11 -12.78
CA TYR A 211 14.44 41.91 -12.27
C TYR A 211 14.01 41.37 -10.88
N LEU A 212 14.10 42.21 -9.88
CA LEU A 212 13.63 41.87 -8.51
C LEU A 212 12.36 42.68 -8.22
N GLN A 213 11.32 42.00 -7.79
CA GLN A 213 10.06 42.63 -7.42
C GLN A 213 10.28 43.67 -6.30
N GLY A 214 9.75 44.87 -6.44
CA GLY A 214 9.94 45.99 -5.49
C GLY A 214 11.26 46.76 -5.60
N VAL A 215 12.26 46.20 -6.28
CA VAL A 215 13.58 46.84 -6.50
C VAL A 215 13.76 47.29 -7.95
N GLY A 216 13.26 46.47 -8.92
CA GLY A 216 13.47 46.72 -10.35
C GLY A 216 14.63 45.93 -10.94
N VAL A 217 15.18 46.41 -12.06
CA VAL A 217 16.32 45.76 -12.71
C VAL A 217 17.61 46.06 -11.95
N VAL A 218 18.32 45.00 -11.57
CA VAL A 218 19.57 45.03 -10.81
C VAL A 218 20.67 44.30 -11.54
N PHE A 219 21.83 44.95 -11.65
CA PHE A 219 23.07 44.34 -12.11
C PHE A 219 23.97 44.01 -10.95
N PHE A 220 24.38 42.73 -10.89
CA PHE A 220 25.27 42.20 -9.88
C PHE A 220 26.68 42.12 -10.41
N GLY A 221 27.51 43.09 -10.07
CA GLY A 221 28.92 43.15 -10.45
C GLY A 221 29.84 42.52 -9.41
N THR A 222 31.11 42.37 -9.74
CA THR A 222 32.12 41.78 -8.82
C THR A 222 32.53 42.69 -7.69
N LYS A 223 32.49 43.99 -7.88
CA LYS A 223 32.85 45.00 -6.86
C LYS A 223 31.67 45.80 -6.40
N MET A 224 30.70 46.03 -7.27
CA MET A 224 29.58 46.92 -7.02
C MET A 224 28.29 46.41 -7.71
N MET A 225 27.16 46.79 -7.20
CA MET A 225 25.86 46.54 -7.82
C MET A 225 25.27 47.85 -8.34
N PHE A 226 24.40 47.75 -9.34
CA PHE A 226 23.71 48.87 -9.91
C PHE A 226 22.22 48.59 -10.00
N ARG A 227 21.38 49.52 -9.56
CA ARG A 227 19.94 49.49 -9.74
C ARG A 227 19.51 50.44 -10.83
N TYR A 228 18.67 49.99 -11.72
CA TYR A 228 18.10 50.87 -12.75
C TYR A 228 17.05 51.79 -12.14
N ASN A 229 17.24 53.07 -12.35
CA ASN A 229 16.29 54.10 -11.99
C ASN A 229 15.47 54.48 -13.22
N ASP A 230 14.19 54.12 -13.23
CA ASP A 230 13.29 54.33 -14.34
C ASP A 230 13.00 55.82 -14.63
N GLN A 231 12.97 56.67 -13.57
CA GLN A 231 12.71 58.10 -13.74
C GLN A 231 13.87 58.83 -14.38
N LYS A 232 15.09 58.46 -14.01
CA LYS A 232 16.32 59.05 -14.52
C LYS A 232 16.84 58.36 -15.78
N ASP A 233 16.25 57.24 -16.16
CA ASP A 233 16.72 56.33 -17.23
C ASP A 233 18.23 56.08 -17.16
N SER A 234 18.71 55.72 -15.93
CA SER A 234 20.14 55.57 -15.62
C SER A 234 20.34 54.50 -14.56
N PHE A 235 21.55 53.92 -14.51
CA PHE A 235 21.96 53.04 -13.45
C PHE A 235 22.60 53.78 -12.30
N GLU A 236 22.14 53.53 -11.06
CA GLU A 236 22.67 54.11 -9.83
C GLU A 236 23.44 53.06 -9.05
N PRO A 237 24.64 53.37 -8.51
CA PRO A 237 25.40 52.44 -7.69
C PRO A 237 24.65 52.10 -6.40
N PHE A 238 24.77 50.84 -5.99
CA PHE A 238 24.06 50.30 -4.89
C PHE A 238 24.96 49.34 -4.10
N GLN A 239 25.18 49.58 -2.80
CA GLN A 239 26.09 48.82 -1.98
C GLN A 239 25.34 48.18 -0.81
N THR A 240 25.68 46.92 -0.50
CA THR A 240 25.23 46.23 0.69
C THR A 240 26.31 46.21 1.75
N LYS A 241 25.93 45.98 3.02
CA LYS A 241 26.92 45.79 4.10
C LYS A 241 27.76 44.53 3.94
N MET A 242 27.26 43.52 3.19
CA MET A 242 27.89 42.22 3.01
C MET A 242 28.83 42.18 1.80
N GLY A 243 29.03 43.28 1.11
CA GLY A 243 29.81 43.34 -0.13
C GLY A 243 29.02 42.93 -1.34
N PRO A 244 29.74 42.62 -2.46
CA PRO A 244 29.10 42.33 -3.73
C PRO A 244 28.28 41.05 -3.70
N ILE A 245 27.08 41.08 -4.23
CA ILE A 245 26.16 39.96 -4.35
C ILE A 245 26.34 39.31 -5.73
N VAL A 246 26.37 37.98 -5.78
CA VAL A 246 26.48 37.19 -7.00
C VAL A 246 25.11 37.07 -7.67
N ASP A 247 24.08 36.79 -6.90
CA ASP A 247 22.72 36.60 -7.39
C ASP A 247 21.69 36.81 -6.26
N ALA A 248 20.44 37.12 -6.63
CA ALA A 248 19.34 37.29 -5.71
C ALA A 248 18.01 36.84 -6.32
N VAL A 249 17.08 36.43 -5.45
CA VAL A 249 15.69 36.07 -5.79
C VAL A 249 14.75 36.64 -4.73
N TYR A 250 13.48 36.83 -5.08
CA TYR A 250 12.44 37.32 -4.17
C TYR A 250 11.34 36.27 -3.98
N THR A 251 11.03 35.94 -2.74
CA THR A 251 9.95 35.04 -2.36
C THR A 251 9.53 35.28 -0.89
N ASP A 252 8.31 34.95 -0.54
CA ASP A 252 7.78 35.06 0.83
C ASP A 252 8.07 36.40 1.51
N ASN A 253 7.91 37.50 0.76
CA ASN A 253 8.22 38.84 1.18
C ASN A 253 9.70 39.09 1.59
N ASN A 254 10.60 38.20 1.18
CA ASN A 254 12.03 38.34 1.44
C ASN A 254 12.85 38.24 0.13
N TYR A 255 13.98 38.92 0.14
CA TYR A 255 15.03 38.79 -0.87
C TYR A 255 16.08 37.82 -0.35
N PHE A 256 16.27 36.71 -1.06
CA PHE A 256 17.38 35.79 -0.80
C PHE A 256 18.52 36.12 -1.72
N TYR A 257 19.72 36.20 -1.19
CA TYR A 257 20.88 36.59 -1.97
C TYR A 257 22.15 35.92 -1.47
N ALA A 258 23.08 35.72 -2.39
CA ALA A 258 24.38 35.14 -2.13
C ALA A 258 25.48 36.17 -2.32
N PRO A 259 26.11 36.67 -1.25
CA PRO A 259 27.38 37.40 -1.36
C PRO A 259 28.51 36.43 -1.77
N ARG A 260 29.65 36.96 -2.14
CA ARG A 260 30.84 36.17 -2.51
C ARG A 260 31.48 35.40 -1.34
N ASN A 261 30.99 35.59 -0.12
CA ASN A 261 31.47 34.91 1.09
C ASN A 261 30.93 33.49 1.30
N HIS A 262 30.34 32.88 0.29
CA HIS A 262 29.89 31.49 0.27
C HIS A 262 28.66 31.21 1.15
N SER A 263 27.88 32.22 1.52
CA SER A 263 26.70 32.05 2.34
C SER A 263 25.44 32.54 1.64
N LEU A 264 24.29 32.04 2.05
CA LEU A 264 22.98 32.52 1.62
C LEU A 264 22.39 33.38 2.74
N TYR A 265 21.97 34.59 2.40
CA TYR A 265 21.33 35.54 3.29
C TYR A 265 19.93 35.85 2.82
N TYR A 266 19.11 36.38 3.73
CA TYR A 266 17.78 36.90 3.39
C TYR A 266 17.50 38.21 4.12
N THR A 267 16.63 39.03 3.50
CA THR A 267 16.18 40.28 4.04
C THR A 267 14.81 40.70 3.48
N ALA A 268 13.99 41.33 4.26
CA ALA A 268 12.80 42.03 3.76
C ALA A 268 13.11 43.45 3.26
N ASP A 269 14.32 43.96 3.53
CA ASP A 269 14.73 45.34 3.19
C ASP A 269 15.22 45.43 1.74
N THR A 270 14.58 46.26 0.92
CA THR A 270 14.94 46.52 -0.48
C THR A 270 16.33 47.14 -0.67
N THR A 271 16.93 47.62 0.41
CA THR A 271 18.30 48.18 0.41
C THR A 271 19.37 47.17 0.80
N PHE A 272 18.97 45.97 1.23
CA PHE A 272 19.84 44.88 1.68
C PHE A 272 20.80 45.26 2.82
N ARG A 273 20.43 46.27 3.64
CA ARG A 273 21.26 46.76 4.75
C ARG A 273 21.14 45.92 5.99
N ILE A 274 19.97 45.40 6.24
CA ILE A 274 19.67 44.51 7.39
C ILE A 274 19.44 43.11 6.83
N SER A 275 20.29 42.19 7.21
CA SER A 275 20.27 40.84 6.63
C SER A 275 20.45 39.77 7.67
N LYS A 276 19.76 38.66 7.48
CA LYS A 276 19.88 37.47 8.32
C LYS A 276 20.54 36.35 7.52
N LEU A 277 21.38 35.56 8.17
CA LEU A 277 21.99 34.37 7.57
C LEU A 277 20.92 33.31 7.44
N ALA A 278 20.66 32.82 6.21
CA ALA A 278 19.82 31.69 5.95
C ALA A 278 20.63 30.39 6.06
N PHE A 279 21.83 30.37 5.48
CA PHE A 279 22.65 29.18 5.45
C PHE A 279 24.13 29.57 5.18
N LYS A 280 25.06 28.90 5.90
CA LYS A 280 26.52 29.00 5.66
C LYS A 280 26.98 27.85 4.77
N ASN A 281 27.57 28.16 3.63
CA ASN A 281 28.08 27.18 2.68
C ASN A 281 29.60 27.23 2.60
N ILE A 282 30.21 26.10 2.24
CA ILE A 282 31.64 25.99 2.00
C ILE A 282 31.96 26.36 0.54
N ASN A 283 31.02 26.15 -0.38
CA ASN A 283 31.19 26.33 -1.81
C ASN A 283 30.56 27.63 -2.30
N PRO A 284 31.19 28.36 -3.23
CA PRO A 284 30.64 29.59 -3.80
C PRO A 284 29.35 29.31 -4.57
N VAL A 285 28.29 30.06 -4.23
CA VAL A 285 27.05 30.07 -5.00
C VAL A 285 27.27 30.83 -6.29
N VAL A 286 26.83 30.25 -7.40
CA VAL A 286 26.94 30.84 -8.75
C VAL A 286 25.61 31.46 -9.17
N LYS A 287 24.50 30.86 -8.79
CA LYS A 287 23.16 31.28 -9.17
C LYS A 287 22.15 30.83 -8.10
N ILE A 288 21.06 31.56 -7.97
CA ILE A 288 19.93 31.19 -7.11
C ILE A 288 18.67 31.12 -7.97
N ASN A 289 17.94 30.05 -7.87
CA ASN A 289 16.61 29.86 -8.45
C ASN A 289 15.59 29.53 -7.35
N ILE A 290 14.32 29.67 -7.69
CA ILE A 290 13.21 29.41 -6.79
C ILE A 290 12.09 28.71 -7.57
N ASP A 291 11.35 27.82 -6.90
CA ASP A 291 10.14 27.24 -7.45
C ASP A 291 8.88 27.91 -6.90
N SER A 292 7.73 27.47 -7.39
CA SER A 292 6.41 27.96 -6.95
C SER A 292 6.07 27.60 -5.51
N LEU A 293 6.79 26.65 -4.90
CA LEU A 293 6.63 26.19 -3.53
C LEU A 293 7.53 26.95 -2.53
N GLY A 294 8.33 27.92 -3.02
CA GLY A 294 9.26 28.66 -2.19
C GLY A 294 10.55 27.91 -1.86
N ASN A 295 10.83 26.78 -2.52
CA ASN A 295 12.13 26.11 -2.38
C ASN A 295 13.23 26.93 -3.08
N ILE A 296 14.34 27.12 -2.39
CA ILE A 296 15.46 27.92 -2.87
C ILE A 296 16.57 27.00 -3.34
N TYR A 297 16.93 27.12 -4.60
CA TYR A 297 17.97 26.33 -5.23
C TYR A 297 19.22 27.16 -5.39
N SER A 298 20.26 26.83 -4.63
CA SER A 298 21.57 27.49 -4.75
C SER A 298 22.51 26.62 -5.60
N LEU A 299 22.82 27.09 -6.80
CA LEU A 299 23.69 26.39 -7.74
C LEU A 299 25.14 26.65 -7.38
N THR A 300 25.92 25.56 -7.29
CA THR A 300 27.34 25.60 -7.01
C THR A 300 28.13 24.81 -8.03
N LYS A 301 29.46 24.92 -8.04
CA LYS A 301 30.33 24.07 -8.87
C LYS A 301 30.47 22.64 -8.34
N GLN A 302 29.93 22.34 -7.18
CA GLN A 302 30.00 21.03 -6.54
C GLN A 302 28.66 20.39 -6.31
N GLY A 303 27.62 20.86 -6.99
CA GLY A 303 26.25 20.34 -6.91
C GLY A 303 25.24 21.45 -6.70
N LEU A 304 24.03 21.04 -6.45
CA LEU A 304 22.89 21.88 -6.17
C LEU A 304 22.55 21.80 -4.67
N LEU A 305 22.33 22.94 -4.06
CA LEU A 305 21.85 23.04 -2.68
C LEU A 305 20.39 23.47 -2.71
N LEU A 306 19.55 22.65 -2.15
CA LEU A 306 18.15 22.95 -1.94
C LEU A 306 17.95 23.45 -0.51
N SER A 307 17.49 24.68 -0.35
CA SER A 307 17.18 25.28 0.95
C SER A 307 15.69 25.57 1.07
N ARG A 308 15.09 25.13 2.18
CA ARG A 308 13.69 25.34 2.49
C ARG A 308 13.54 25.88 3.91
N LYS A 309 12.56 26.74 4.12
CA LYS A 309 12.20 27.21 5.45
C LYS A 309 11.66 26.05 6.28
N VAL A 310 12.20 25.87 7.48
CA VAL A 310 11.72 24.89 8.47
C VAL A 310 11.31 25.63 9.73
N SER A 311 10.47 25.00 10.55
CA SER A 311 10.10 25.52 11.87
C SER A 311 11.37 25.84 12.68
N GLN A 312 11.37 26.98 13.35
CA GLN A 312 12.58 27.52 13.94
C GLN A 312 13.04 26.70 15.15
N PHE A 313 14.26 26.18 15.05
CA PHE A 313 15.02 25.71 16.19
C PHE A 313 16.05 26.75 16.57
N HIS A 314 16.18 27.00 17.85
CA HIS A 314 17.29 27.77 18.34
C HIS A 314 18.15 26.87 19.23
N HIS A 315 19.35 26.55 18.74
CA HIS A 315 20.38 26.04 19.61
C HIS A 315 20.75 27.11 20.60
N ILE A 316 20.70 26.82 21.88
CA ILE A 316 21.28 27.68 22.90
C ILE A 316 22.79 27.37 22.84
N ASN A 317 23.48 28.14 22.03
CA ASN A 317 24.91 28.02 21.93
C ASN A 317 25.56 28.30 23.29
N GLU A 318 26.37 27.45 23.64
CA GLU A 318 27.34 27.26 24.71
C GLU A 318 27.71 28.44 25.56
N SER A 319 27.69 28.28 26.87
CA SER A 319 28.61 28.99 27.69
C SER A 319 30.02 28.62 27.30
N LEU A 320 30.77 29.62 26.91
CA LEU A 320 32.20 29.50 26.60
C LEU A 320 33.09 29.17 27.81
N LYS A 321 32.49 28.90 28.99
CA LYS A 321 33.18 28.81 30.27
C LYS A 321 33.28 27.42 30.87
N LEU A 322 32.48 26.48 30.41
CA LEU A 322 32.58 25.08 30.84
C LEU A 322 33.36 24.25 29.82
N ASP A 323 34.27 23.43 30.33
CA ASP A 323 35.13 22.56 29.51
C ASP A 323 34.26 21.57 28.69
N SER A 324 34.54 21.45 27.38
CA SER A 324 33.69 20.75 26.38
C SER A 324 33.63 19.22 26.49
N SER A 325 34.42 18.62 27.40
CA SER A 325 34.65 17.18 27.41
C SER A 325 33.56 16.31 28.04
N LEU A 326 32.65 16.85 28.88
CA LEU A 326 31.57 16.10 29.55
C LEU A 326 30.31 16.92 29.73
N LYS A 327 29.57 17.25 28.69
CA LYS A 327 28.44 18.17 28.71
C LYS A 327 27.07 17.53 28.95
N VAL A 328 26.98 16.45 29.71
CA VAL A 328 25.68 15.81 29.98
C VAL A 328 24.71 16.78 30.63
N ARG A 329 23.69 17.23 29.89
CA ARG A 329 22.67 18.17 30.37
C ARG A 329 21.62 17.44 31.20
N ARG A 330 21.22 17.97 32.35
CA ARG A 330 20.42 17.20 33.32
C ARG A 330 19.11 17.84 33.72
N SER A 331 19.07 19.14 34.07
CA SER A 331 17.83 19.81 34.46
C SER A 331 17.82 21.24 33.95
N ILE A 332 16.63 21.80 33.81
CA ILE A 332 16.43 23.20 33.41
C ILE A 332 15.34 23.77 34.30
N VAL A 333 15.56 24.98 34.85
CA VAL A 333 14.60 25.67 35.72
C VAL A 333 14.52 27.14 35.34
N GLU A 334 13.29 27.67 35.23
CA GLU A 334 13.05 29.08 35.03
C GLU A 334 12.74 29.81 36.38
N ASP A 335 13.37 30.95 36.59
CA ASP A 335 12.93 31.95 37.52
C ASP A 335 12.42 33.18 36.75
N HIS A 336 11.16 33.12 36.39
CA HIS A 336 10.51 34.16 35.62
C HIS A 336 10.55 35.54 36.33
N LYS A 337 10.39 35.56 37.69
CA LYS A 337 10.40 36.79 38.48
C LYS A 337 11.70 37.58 38.29
N ARG A 338 12.82 36.90 38.02
CA ARG A 338 14.15 37.51 37.85
C ARG A 338 14.71 37.40 36.44
N ASN A 339 13.90 36.98 35.49
CA ASN A 339 14.27 36.75 34.10
C ASN A 339 15.51 35.82 33.95
N ARG A 340 15.54 34.72 34.70
CA ARG A 340 16.66 33.79 34.72
C ARG A 340 16.24 32.40 34.36
N ILE A 341 17.09 31.72 33.55
CA ILE A 341 17.03 30.28 33.31
C ILE A 341 18.30 29.64 33.84
N PHE A 342 18.14 28.59 34.61
CA PHE A 342 19.21 27.79 35.18
C PHE A 342 19.36 26.49 34.40
N PHE A 343 20.56 26.26 33.91
CA PHE A 343 20.91 25.06 33.19
C PHE A 343 21.84 24.21 34.06
N PHE A 344 21.44 22.97 34.32
CA PHE A 344 22.16 22.04 35.19
C PHE A 344 22.85 20.96 34.35
N SER A 345 24.10 20.67 34.70
CA SER A 345 24.91 19.63 34.05
C SER A 345 25.72 18.85 35.09
N TYR A 346 26.41 17.81 34.65
CA TYR A 346 27.35 17.09 35.51
C TYR A 346 28.55 17.94 35.95
N GLN A 347 28.81 19.04 35.30
CA GLN A 347 29.95 19.91 35.59
C GLN A 347 29.60 21.14 36.42
N GLY A 348 28.33 21.48 36.51
CA GLY A 348 27.92 22.64 37.24
C GLY A 348 26.58 23.22 36.82
N ILE A 349 26.36 24.48 37.19
CA ILE A 349 25.11 25.22 36.90
C ILE A 349 25.48 26.50 36.16
N GLU A 350 24.79 26.74 35.05
CA GLU A 350 24.86 27.99 34.29
C GLU A 350 23.59 28.80 34.49
N VAL A 351 23.75 30.09 34.78
CA VAL A 351 22.63 31.02 34.99
C VAL A 351 22.57 31.98 33.81
N PHE A 352 21.48 31.89 33.06
CA PHE A 352 21.25 32.71 31.87
C PHE A 352 20.19 33.77 32.14
N ASN A 353 20.47 35.01 31.83
CA ASN A 353 19.52 36.12 31.93
C ASN A 353 18.80 36.26 30.59
N THR A 354 17.48 36.01 30.60
CA THR A 354 16.66 36.07 29.38
C THR A 354 16.47 37.47 28.82
N LYS A 355 16.44 38.50 29.70
CA LYS A 355 16.28 39.90 29.30
C LYS A 355 17.56 40.51 28.71
N LYS A 356 18.71 40.21 29.31
CA LYS A 356 20.02 40.67 28.85
C LYS A 356 20.59 39.80 27.74
N ASN A 357 20.06 38.58 27.58
CA ASN A 357 20.53 37.58 26.64
C ASN A 357 22.01 37.19 26.84
N GLU A 358 22.40 37.03 28.12
CA GLU A 358 23.78 36.70 28.51
C GLU A 358 23.83 35.79 29.72
N TYR A 359 24.95 35.09 29.91
CA TYR A 359 25.20 34.29 31.11
C TYR A 359 25.67 35.17 32.26
N GLU A 360 24.92 35.14 33.38
CA GLU A 360 25.24 35.95 34.58
C GLU A 360 26.23 35.24 35.51
N HIS A 361 26.11 33.94 35.68
CA HIS A 361 26.88 33.19 36.64
C HIS A 361 27.10 31.73 36.23
N VAL A 362 28.20 31.13 36.69
CA VAL A 362 28.53 29.72 36.51
C VAL A 362 29.03 29.15 37.82
N PHE A 363 28.36 28.07 38.31
CA PHE A 363 28.80 27.33 39.48
C PHE A 363 29.53 26.07 39.03
N THR A 364 30.75 25.88 39.50
CA THR A 364 31.60 24.71 39.23
C THR A 364 31.80 23.82 40.45
N GLU A 365 31.35 24.29 41.64
CA GLU A 365 31.49 23.59 42.92
C GLU A 365 30.55 22.39 43.03
N ILE A 366 29.38 22.46 42.38
CA ILE A 366 28.42 21.35 42.35
C ILE A 366 28.70 20.44 41.17
N LYS A 367 28.79 19.14 41.42
CA LYS A 367 28.98 18.11 40.38
C LYS A 367 27.82 17.14 40.36
N ASN A 368 27.60 16.49 39.20
CA ASN A 368 26.59 15.46 39.03
C ASN A 368 25.17 15.89 39.44
N ALA A 369 24.81 17.15 39.20
CA ALA A 369 23.43 17.59 39.37
C ALA A 369 22.46 16.77 38.49
N CYS A 370 21.36 16.26 39.05
CA CYS A 370 20.44 15.35 38.39
C CYS A 370 19.06 15.93 38.12
N ALA A 371 18.36 16.29 39.22
CA ALA A 371 17.01 16.78 39.17
C ALA A 371 16.84 17.99 40.06
N THR A 372 15.86 18.83 39.75
CA THR A 372 15.61 20.06 40.49
C THR A 372 14.12 20.22 40.79
N SER A 373 13.86 20.89 41.88
CA SER A 373 12.52 21.37 42.28
C SER A 373 12.64 22.78 42.82
N LYS A 374 11.74 23.68 42.47
CA LYS A 374 11.79 25.09 42.84
C LYS A 374 10.62 25.49 43.74
N ASP A 375 10.89 26.30 44.72
CA ASP A 375 9.91 27.15 45.43
C ASP A 375 10.14 28.63 45.16
N ASP A 376 9.51 29.52 45.90
CA ASP A 376 9.68 30.97 45.72
C ASP A 376 11.07 31.49 46.13
N ARG A 377 11.80 30.78 46.98
CA ARG A 377 13.08 31.18 47.52
C ARG A 377 14.25 30.39 47.01
N TYR A 378 14.09 29.05 46.82
CA TYR A 378 15.20 28.16 46.54
C TYR A 378 14.95 27.30 45.30
N ILE A 379 16.03 26.94 44.63
CA ILE A 379 16.07 25.75 43.75
C ILE A 379 16.73 24.62 44.53
N TRP A 380 16.01 23.55 44.76
CA TRP A 380 16.46 22.32 45.38
C TRP A 380 17.07 21.40 44.31
N ILE A 381 18.25 20.83 44.58
CA ILE A 381 19.07 20.17 43.58
C ILE A 381 19.51 18.82 44.15
N THR A 382 19.19 17.74 43.47
CA THR A 382 19.72 16.41 43.77
C THR A 382 20.97 16.13 42.95
N THR A 383 21.84 15.32 43.51
CA THR A 383 23.09 14.92 42.85
C THR A 383 23.29 13.41 42.87
N GLU A 384 24.06 12.89 41.96
CA GLU A 384 24.57 11.52 42.02
C GLU A 384 25.90 11.50 42.79
N GLY A 385 25.80 11.13 44.07
CA GLY A 385 26.96 10.92 44.96
C GLY A 385 27.24 11.97 45.98
N THR A 386 26.88 13.26 45.74
CA THR A 386 27.20 14.37 46.70
C THR A 386 26.01 14.84 47.50
N GLY A 387 24.83 14.25 47.38
CA GLY A 387 23.67 14.48 48.20
C GLY A 387 22.73 15.58 47.69
N LEU A 388 22.19 16.40 48.62
CA LEU A 388 21.17 17.41 48.37
C LEU A 388 21.77 18.82 48.58
N TYR A 389 21.49 19.70 47.60
CA TYR A 389 21.84 21.10 47.63
C TYR A 389 20.61 21.98 47.47
N ARG A 390 20.73 23.25 47.85
CA ARG A 390 19.79 24.30 47.52
C ARG A 390 20.53 25.58 47.07
N LEU A 391 19.94 26.28 46.12
CA LEU A 391 20.43 27.53 45.57
C LEU A 391 19.41 28.63 45.84
N GLU A 392 19.82 29.66 46.58
CA GLU A 392 18.95 30.79 46.85
C GLU A 392 18.79 31.68 45.61
N LEU A 393 17.56 31.94 45.19
CA LEU A 393 17.27 32.68 43.98
C LEU A 393 17.60 34.18 44.04
N SER A 394 17.55 34.76 45.24
CA SER A 394 17.81 36.18 45.45
C SER A 394 19.26 36.61 45.27
N ASN A 395 20.18 35.87 45.87
CA ASN A 395 21.58 36.19 45.97
C ASN A 395 22.50 35.19 45.27
N LEU A 396 21.94 34.13 44.70
CA LEU A 396 22.66 33.06 44.04
C LEU A 396 23.63 32.32 44.96
N GLN A 397 23.30 32.18 46.25
CA GLN A 397 24.11 31.46 47.22
C GLN A 397 23.78 29.97 47.14
N LEU A 398 24.80 29.14 46.87
CA LEU A 398 24.66 27.69 46.84
C LEU A 398 25.02 27.09 48.23
N GLU A 399 24.14 26.24 48.75
CA GLU A 399 24.31 25.61 50.05
C GLU A 399 24.20 24.09 49.90
N HIS A 400 25.13 23.36 50.59
CA HIS A 400 25.09 21.93 50.68
C HIS A 400 24.20 21.54 51.88
N VAL A 401 23.05 20.94 51.61
CA VAL A 401 22.01 20.74 52.63
C VAL A 401 22.13 19.39 53.32
N TYR A 402 22.37 18.32 52.55
CA TYR A 402 22.41 16.97 53.10
C TYR A 402 23.43 16.10 52.42
N PHE A 403 24.30 15.48 53.24
CA PHE A 403 25.20 14.41 52.83
C PHE A 403 25.46 13.52 54.05
N LYS A 404 25.37 12.20 53.87
CA LYS A 404 25.68 11.24 54.94
C LYS A 404 26.75 10.27 54.44
N ARG A 405 27.91 10.33 55.05
CA ARG A 405 29.07 9.46 54.72
C ARG A 405 28.71 8.01 54.97
N GLY A 406 29.07 7.11 54.00
CA GLY A 406 28.80 5.68 54.11
C GLY A 406 27.40 5.24 53.75
N THR A 407 26.54 6.15 53.21
CA THR A 407 25.22 5.85 52.67
C THR A 407 25.18 6.14 51.19
N ASN A 408 24.15 5.60 50.52
CA ASN A 408 23.91 5.92 49.13
C ASN A 408 23.29 7.30 48.99
N ASN A 409 24.11 8.29 48.56
CA ASN A 409 23.68 9.67 48.31
C ASN A 409 23.35 9.93 46.84
N ASN A 410 22.99 8.90 46.10
CA ASN A 410 22.63 8.99 44.68
C ASN A 410 21.13 9.30 44.55
N PHE A 411 20.81 10.56 44.34
CA PHE A 411 19.44 11.08 44.22
C PHE A 411 19.17 11.54 42.78
N ILE A 412 18.09 11.05 42.19
CA ILE A 412 17.79 11.21 40.76
C ILE A 412 16.45 11.90 40.46
N SER A 413 15.63 12.09 41.47
CA SER A 413 14.36 12.82 41.34
C SER A 413 14.05 13.61 42.62
N ILE A 414 13.26 14.66 42.52
CA ILE A 414 12.98 15.54 43.65
C ILE A 414 11.65 16.25 43.48
N LEU A 415 10.96 16.49 44.61
CA LEU A 415 9.80 17.35 44.70
C LEU A 415 9.85 18.13 46.00
N LYS A 416 9.89 19.47 45.93
CA LYS A 416 9.65 20.34 47.06
C LYS A 416 8.16 20.35 47.37
N ASP A 417 7.80 19.87 48.55
CA ASP A 417 6.44 19.65 48.99
C ASP A 417 6.01 20.51 50.17
N GLY A 418 5.56 21.69 49.88
CA GLY A 418 5.13 22.67 50.90
C GLY A 418 6.25 23.11 51.84
N PRO A 419 5.93 23.80 52.93
CA PRO A 419 6.91 24.24 53.94
C PRO A 419 7.52 23.04 54.67
N GLY A 420 8.83 22.98 54.72
CA GLY A 420 9.60 22.05 55.54
C GLY A 420 9.83 20.65 54.98
N ASN A 421 9.21 20.27 53.86
CA ASN A 421 9.34 18.92 53.32
C ASN A 421 9.94 18.89 51.90
N VAL A 422 10.89 18.00 51.67
CA VAL A 422 11.42 17.72 50.34
C VAL A 422 11.42 16.20 50.13
N LEU A 423 10.69 15.74 49.13
CA LEU A 423 10.75 14.34 48.69
C LEU A 423 11.91 14.14 47.72
N VAL A 424 12.72 13.15 48.01
CA VAL A 424 13.91 12.85 47.23
C VAL A 424 13.88 11.39 46.79
N GLY A 425 13.95 11.17 45.51
CA GLY A 425 13.97 9.82 44.91
C GLY A 425 15.39 9.35 44.60
N GLY A 426 15.71 8.18 45.11
CA GLY A 426 16.99 7.52 44.85
C GLY A 426 16.90 6.31 43.92
N TYR A 427 18.05 5.61 43.78
CA TYR A 427 18.10 4.37 43.00
C TYR A 427 17.41 3.19 43.66
N ASN A 428 17.25 3.23 45.00
CA ASN A 428 16.69 2.09 45.72
C ASN A 428 15.44 2.41 46.53
N SER A 429 15.15 3.70 46.81
CA SER A 429 14.10 4.09 47.74
C SER A 429 13.67 5.54 47.51
N LEU A 430 12.51 5.88 48.12
CA LEU A 430 12.00 7.25 48.27
C LEU A 430 12.36 7.76 49.65
N PHE A 431 12.80 8.98 49.75
CA PHE A 431 13.20 9.63 51.00
C PHE A 431 12.40 10.91 51.23
N LEU A 432 12.17 11.25 52.51
CA LEU A 432 11.66 12.52 52.93
C LEU A 432 12.75 13.27 53.74
N TYR A 433 13.16 14.41 53.23
CA TYR A 433 13.99 15.36 53.94
C TYR A 433 13.12 16.40 54.63
N ASN A 434 13.29 16.55 55.94
CA ASN A 434 12.64 17.59 56.74
C ASN A 434 13.64 18.76 56.94
N GLU A 435 13.30 19.93 56.43
CA GLU A 435 14.15 21.12 56.51
C GLU A 435 14.30 21.64 57.94
N ILE A 436 13.28 21.53 58.79
CA ILE A 436 13.25 22.08 60.15
C ILE A 436 14.14 21.23 61.07
N GLU A 437 14.03 19.93 60.93
CA GLU A 437 14.78 18.96 61.76
C GLU A 437 16.15 18.63 61.16
N ASN A 438 16.43 19.05 59.95
CA ASN A 438 17.59 18.69 59.14
C ASN A 438 17.82 17.15 59.10
N THR A 439 16.75 16.40 58.93
CA THR A 439 16.79 14.92 58.93
C THR A 439 16.25 14.36 57.63
N MET A 440 16.83 13.22 57.22
CA MET A 440 16.30 12.46 56.08
C MET A 440 15.88 11.08 56.54
N ARG A 441 14.65 10.71 56.18
CA ARG A 441 14.10 9.36 56.45
C ARG A 441 13.63 8.68 55.20
N GLU A 442 13.70 7.38 55.16
CA GLU A 442 13.15 6.57 54.09
C GLU A 442 11.62 6.45 54.26
N ILE A 443 10.91 6.40 53.10
CA ILE A 443 9.47 6.18 53.03
C ILE A 443 9.24 4.80 52.50
N ASP A 444 8.59 3.95 53.31
CA ASP A 444 8.19 2.59 52.90
C ASP A 444 6.99 2.65 51.97
N LEU A 445 7.16 2.19 50.75
CA LEU A 445 6.09 2.06 49.77
C LEU A 445 5.41 0.71 49.95
N THR A 446 4.27 0.71 50.67
CA THR A 446 3.49 -0.49 50.97
C THR A 446 2.09 -0.37 50.39
N PHE A 447 1.67 -1.35 49.61
CA PHE A 447 0.33 -1.44 49.03
C PHE A 447 -0.17 -2.87 49.01
N GLY A 448 -1.43 -3.09 49.39
CA GLY A 448 -2.03 -4.43 49.41
C GLY A 448 -1.31 -5.44 50.31
N GLY A 449 -0.67 -4.96 51.43
CA GLY A 449 0.12 -5.82 52.32
C GLY A 449 1.53 -6.17 51.81
N ARG A 450 1.90 -5.74 50.61
CA ARG A 450 3.23 -5.94 49.97
C ARG A 450 4.10 -4.73 50.19
N VAL A 451 5.32 -4.91 50.62
CA VAL A 451 6.35 -3.84 50.74
C VAL A 451 7.21 -3.90 49.51
N TYR A 452 7.32 -2.75 48.77
CA TYR A 452 8.12 -2.60 47.59
C TYR A 452 9.49 -2.03 47.94
N LYS A 453 10.54 -2.81 47.79
CA LYS A 453 11.93 -2.44 48.08
C LYS A 453 12.77 -2.49 46.80
N ASN A 454 13.95 -1.85 46.83
CA ASN A 454 14.90 -1.80 45.72
C ASN A 454 14.26 -1.31 44.42
N LEU A 455 13.57 -0.17 44.49
CA LEU A 455 12.94 0.47 43.36
C LEU A 455 13.61 1.82 43.06
N MET A 456 13.86 2.08 41.78
CA MET A 456 14.37 3.36 41.33
C MET A 456 13.22 4.35 41.26
N VAL A 457 13.33 5.49 41.89
CA VAL A 457 12.33 6.55 41.87
C VAL A 457 12.67 7.54 40.79
N LEU A 458 11.97 7.47 39.68
CA LEU A 458 12.31 8.14 38.43
C LEU A 458 11.74 9.54 38.27
N HIS A 459 10.50 9.76 38.74
CA HIS A 459 9.83 11.05 38.71
C HIS A 459 8.87 11.20 39.88
N ILE A 460 8.81 12.40 40.47
CA ILE A 460 7.90 12.71 41.56
C ILE A 460 7.15 13.97 41.20
N VAL A 461 5.82 13.93 41.23
CA VAL A 461 5.00 15.08 40.86
C VAL A 461 3.75 15.15 41.73
N ARG A 462 3.33 16.37 42.07
CA ARG A 462 2.09 16.61 42.82
C ARG A 462 0.94 16.82 41.83
N ARG A 463 -0.14 16.04 41.96
CA ARG A 463 -1.36 16.23 41.15
C ARG A 463 -2.31 17.24 41.81
N THR A 464 -2.63 17.00 43.04
CA THR A 464 -3.54 17.84 43.85
C THR A 464 -2.90 18.15 45.22
N PRO A 465 -3.45 19.08 46.00
CA PRO A 465 -2.98 19.30 47.35
C PRO A 465 -2.99 18.02 48.22
N LYS A 466 -3.71 16.95 47.81
CA LYS A 466 -3.86 15.71 48.59
C LYS A 466 -3.06 14.54 48.01
N GLU A 467 -2.53 14.61 46.78
CA GLU A 467 -1.94 13.49 46.10
C GLU A 467 -0.56 13.80 45.54
N ILE A 468 0.39 12.92 45.81
CA ILE A 468 1.73 12.91 45.22
C ILE A 468 1.87 11.62 44.43
N TRP A 469 2.27 11.72 43.17
CA TRP A 469 2.47 10.62 42.29
C TRP A 469 3.96 10.34 42.09
N VAL A 470 4.37 9.11 42.29
CA VAL A 470 5.77 8.66 42.28
C VAL A 470 5.95 7.59 41.20
N ALA A 471 6.60 7.97 40.12
CA ALA A 471 6.98 7.03 39.04
C ALA A 471 8.23 6.26 39.44
N THR A 472 8.19 4.95 39.28
CA THR A 472 9.28 4.07 39.71
C THR A 472 9.57 2.97 38.67
N SER A 473 10.62 2.20 38.93
CA SER A 473 10.88 0.95 38.18
C SER A 473 9.92 -0.21 38.53
N LYS A 474 8.98 0.00 39.44
CA LYS A 474 7.96 -0.98 39.86
C LYS A 474 6.54 -0.42 39.83
N GLY A 475 6.25 0.47 38.89
CA GLY A 475 4.95 1.12 38.72
C GLY A 475 4.91 2.54 39.25
N VAL A 476 3.69 3.05 39.39
CA VAL A 476 3.41 4.37 39.94
C VAL A 476 2.69 4.22 41.28
N PHE A 477 3.25 4.84 42.31
CA PHE A 477 2.65 4.92 43.64
C PHE A 477 2.01 6.27 43.86
N VAL A 478 0.76 6.29 44.26
CA VAL A 478 0.05 7.51 44.66
C VAL A 478 0.06 7.62 46.18
N LEU A 479 0.64 8.70 46.69
CA LEU A 479 0.77 8.95 48.11
C LEU A 479 -0.21 10.04 48.54
N ASN A 480 -0.73 9.95 49.76
CA ASN A 480 -1.48 11.02 50.41
C ASN A 480 -0.52 12.02 51.10
N ASN A 481 -1.07 13.04 51.74
CA ASN A 481 -0.29 14.06 52.48
C ASN A 481 0.49 13.54 53.68
N THR A 482 0.20 12.35 54.15
CA THR A 482 0.98 11.68 55.20
C THR A 482 2.02 10.71 54.64
N PHE A 483 2.25 10.79 53.33
CA PHE A 483 3.17 9.96 52.55
C PHE A 483 2.85 8.46 52.58
N LYS A 484 1.59 8.07 52.83
CA LYS A 484 1.11 6.69 52.72
C LYS A 484 0.60 6.43 51.34
N VAL A 485 0.88 5.24 50.81
CA VAL A 485 0.39 4.79 49.52
C VAL A 485 -1.12 4.56 49.56
N ILE A 486 -1.86 5.19 48.67
CA ILE A 486 -3.30 5.03 48.51
C ILE A 486 -3.66 4.24 47.24
N HIS A 487 -2.87 4.33 46.18
CA HIS A 487 -3.04 3.60 44.94
C HIS A 487 -1.70 3.16 44.38
N HIS A 488 -1.71 2.06 43.61
CA HIS A 488 -0.56 1.58 42.83
C HIS A 488 -0.99 1.17 41.42
N TYR A 489 -0.29 1.67 40.42
CA TYR A 489 -0.47 1.31 39.02
C TYR A 489 0.76 0.50 38.58
N GLY A 490 0.52 -0.69 38.00
CA GLY A 490 1.60 -1.56 37.57
C GLY A 490 1.13 -2.72 36.70
N SER A 491 2.08 -3.49 36.17
CA SER A 491 1.74 -4.65 35.32
C SER A 491 1.19 -5.82 36.14
N ASP A 492 1.43 -5.82 37.42
CA ASP A 492 0.93 -6.85 38.39
C ASP A 492 -0.50 -6.53 38.87
N GLU A 493 -1.00 -5.32 38.59
CA GLU A 493 -2.33 -4.87 39.00
C GLU A 493 -3.38 -5.30 37.98
N LYS A 494 -4.68 -5.20 38.34
CA LYS A 494 -5.81 -5.57 37.49
C LYS A 494 -6.75 -4.39 37.25
N GLY A 495 -7.50 -4.45 36.15
CA GLY A 495 -8.51 -3.45 35.82
C GLY A 495 -7.92 -2.09 35.54
N GLU A 496 -8.48 -1.05 36.13
CA GLU A 496 -8.10 0.36 35.90
C GLU A 496 -6.69 0.73 36.38
N PHE A 497 -6.09 -0.07 37.28
CA PHE A 497 -4.73 0.14 37.81
C PHE A 497 -3.64 -0.59 37.00
N TRP A 498 -4.01 -1.28 35.94
CA TRP A 498 -3.07 -2.02 35.11
C TRP A 498 -2.26 -1.10 34.19
N LEU A 499 -0.96 -1.34 34.10
CA LEU A 499 -0.05 -0.75 33.11
C LEU A 499 0.70 -1.84 32.35
N PRO A 500 1.04 -1.63 31.08
CA PRO A 500 1.75 -2.64 30.27
C PRO A 500 3.20 -2.88 30.72
N SER A 501 3.75 -1.95 31.48
CA SER A 501 5.12 -2.03 32.01
C SER A 501 5.17 -1.48 33.45
N ASN A 502 6.03 -2.08 34.26
CA ASN A 502 6.32 -1.58 35.59
C ASN A 502 7.27 -0.39 35.60
N THR A 503 8.09 -0.19 34.56
CA THR A 503 8.99 0.94 34.51
C THR A 503 8.28 2.16 33.95
N VAL A 504 8.00 3.16 34.81
CA VAL A 504 7.44 4.43 34.42
C VAL A 504 8.49 5.52 34.59
N ASN A 505 8.93 6.12 33.48
CA ASN A 505 10.04 7.08 33.48
C ASN A 505 9.62 8.51 33.82
N THR A 506 8.41 8.91 33.43
CA THR A 506 7.88 10.25 33.65
C THR A 506 6.36 10.27 33.70
N ILE A 507 5.80 11.24 34.37
CA ILE A 507 4.37 11.48 34.57
C ILE A 507 4.09 12.92 34.15
N HIS A 508 3.05 13.13 33.35
CA HIS A 508 2.59 14.46 32.99
C HIS A 508 1.07 14.54 33.08
N PHE A 509 0.56 15.50 33.83
CA PHE A 509 -0.86 15.78 33.96
C PHE A 509 -1.30 16.74 32.87
N ALA A 510 -2.37 16.38 32.17
CA ALA A 510 -3.09 17.23 31.23
C ALA A 510 -4.53 17.44 31.74
N ASP A 511 -5.30 18.31 31.10
CA ASP A 511 -6.63 18.73 31.56
C ASP A 511 -7.58 17.56 31.88
N ASN A 512 -7.54 16.49 31.07
CA ASN A 512 -8.48 15.37 31.16
C ASN A 512 -7.85 14.05 31.62
N GLY A 513 -6.60 14.09 32.13
CA GLY A 513 -5.95 12.83 32.50
C GLY A 513 -4.45 12.95 32.76
N CYS A 514 -3.78 11.81 32.72
CA CYS A 514 -2.37 11.69 33.00
C CYS A 514 -1.67 10.88 31.91
N PHE A 515 -0.56 11.37 31.42
CA PHE A 515 0.34 10.65 30.53
C PHE A 515 1.46 9.98 31.32
N PHE A 516 1.72 8.71 31.01
CA PHE A 516 2.86 7.95 31.51
C PHE A 516 3.83 7.67 30.38
N GLY A 517 5.06 8.08 30.55
CA GLY A 517 6.16 7.74 29.67
C GLY A 517 6.80 6.42 30.09
N LEU A 518 6.69 5.40 29.24
CA LEU A 518 7.24 4.07 29.44
C LEU A 518 8.52 3.88 28.60
N ASP A 519 9.09 2.69 28.58
CA ASP A 519 10.29 2.43 27.80
C ASP A 519 10.04 2.43 26.28
N ASN A 520 8.85 2.00 25.82
CA ASN A 520 8.52 1.98 24.40
C ASN A 520 7.18 2.64 24.07
N ASP A 521 6.41 3.06 25.09
CA ASP A 521 5.04 3.47 24.89
C ASP A 521 4.72 4.77 25.66
N LEU A 522 3.72 5.46 25.18
CA LEU A 522 3.03 6.53 25.89
C LEU A 522 1.65 6.01 26.31
N TYR A 523 1.39 6.01 27.57
CA TYR A 523 0.12 5.59 28.13
C TYR A 523 -0.66 6.78 28.68
N PHE A 524 -1.96 6.80 28.44
CA PHE A 524 -2.84 7.86 28.93
C PHE A 524 -3.91 7.28 29.85
N ILE A 525 -4.06 7.86 31.03
CA ILE A 525 -5.16 7.56 31.93
C ILE A 525 -6.11 8.75 31.93
N SER A 526 -7.34 8.52 31.50
CA SER A 526 -8.40 9.52 31.57
C SER A 526 -9.03 9.52 32.96
N PHE A 527 -9.18 10.69 33.58
CA PHE A 527 -9.89 10.86 34.84
C PHE A 527 -11.36 11.18 34.58
N ILE A 528 -12.23 10.21 34.76
CA ILE A 528 -13.69 10.42 34.76
C ILE A 528 -14.14 10.22 36.21
N ASN A 529 -14.66 11.26 36.86
CA ASN A 529 -15.11 11.25 38.25
C ASN A 529 -14.04 10.82 39.28
N ASP A 530 -12.80 11.33 39.14
CA ASP A 530 -11.63 10.98 39.95
C ASP A 530 -11.17 9.52 39.92
N ILE A 531 -11.82 8.65 39.14
CA ILE A 531 -11.42 7.27 38.90
C ILE A 531 -10.76 7.20 37.53
N GLY A 532 -9.52 6.76 37.48
CA GLY A 532 -8.75 6.70 36.23
C GLY A 532 -9.04 5.43 35.44
N ASN A 533 -9.68 5.57 34.31
CA ASN A 533 -9.74 4.50 33.32
C ASN A 533 -8.50 4.57 32.43
N SER A 534 -7.69 3.52 32.43
CA SER A 534 -6.51 3.46 31.56
C SER A 534 -6.90 3.25 30.10
N VAL A 535 -6.51 4.18 29.25
CA VAL A 535 -6.69 4.09 27.82
C VAL A 535 -5.31 4.16 27.16
N PHE A 536 -5.02 3.21 26.27
CA PHE A 536 -3.81 3.27 25.46
C PHE A 536 -3.82 4.52 24.60
N ALA A 537 -2.80 5.38 24.72
CA ALA A 537 -2.71 6.62 23.98
C ALA A 537 -1.92 6.45 22.67
N ALA A 538 -0.74 5.82 22.73
CA ALA A 538 0.11 5.62 21.56
C ALA A 538 1.24 4.63 21.87
N SER A 539 1.63 3.82 20.87
CA SER A 539 2.85 3.01 20.90
C SER A 539 3.86 3.52 19.90
N PHE A 540 5.11 3.55 20.32
CA PHE A 540 6.24 3.95 19.50
C PHE A 540 7.02 2.70 19.11
N THR A 541 6.81 2.18 17.92
CA THR A 541 7.54 0.99 17.44
C THR A 541 9.03 1.23 17.24
N THR A 542 9.45 2.50 17.19
CA THR A 542 10.84 2.92 16.94
C THR A 542 11.47 3.72 18.07
N CYS A 543 10.71 4.09 19.11
CA CYS A 543 11.19 4.93 20.20
C CYS A 543 11.65 4.11 21.38
N LYS A 544 12.85 4.37 21.78
CA LYS A 544 13.42 3.81 23.01
C LYS A 544 13.27 4.87 24.12
N LYS A 545 12.53 4.50 25.16
CA LYS A 545 12.46 5.19 26.44
C LYS A 545 11.97 6.66 26.37
N VAL A 546 10.71 6.88 26.75
CA VAL A 546 10.16 8.22 26.95
C VAL A 546 10.77 8.83 28.20
N VAL A 547 11.38 10.02 28.09
CA VAL A 547 12.14 10.64 29.19
C VAL A 547 11.50 11.90 29.73
N SER A 548 10.75 12.63 28.91
CA SER A 548 9.97 13.78 29.37
C SER A 548 8.74 14.04 28.52
N ILE A 549 7.71 14.62 29.11
CA ILE A 549 6.43 14.92 28.48
C ILE A 549 5.99 16.31 28.92
N HIS A 550 5.59 17.15 27.96
CA HIS A 550 5.08 18.49 28.21
C HIS A 550 3.88 18.82 27.33
N SER A 551 2.94 19.63 27.84
CA SER A 551 1.84 20.16 27.04
C SER A 551 2.18 21.60 26.61
N ASP A 552 1.93 21.94 25.35
CA ASP A 552 2.02 23.34 24.89
C ASP A 552 0.67 24.08 25.03
N THR A 553 0.66 25.34 24.65
CA THR A 553 -0.53 26.22 24.72
C THR A 553 -1.66 25.81 23.77
N LEU A 554 -1.39 24.92 22.80
CA LEU A 554 -2.37 24.33 21.88
C LEU A 554 -2.80 22.94 22.34
N ASN A 555 -2.50 22.53 23.57
CA ASN A 555 -2.76 21.21 24.14
C ASN A 555 -2.13 20.06 23.34
N ARG A 556 -1.09 20.32 22.56
CA ARG A 556 -0.28 19.26 21.96
C ARG A 556 0.72 18.75 23.00
N ILE A 557 1.01 17.47 22.94
CA ILE A 557 1.92 16.80 23.89
C ILE A 557 3.27 16.59 23.22
N TRP A 558 4.28 17.23 23.77
CA TRP A 558 5.67 17.08 23.34
C TRP A 558 6.34 15.99 24.14
N ILE A 559 6.95 15.03 23.46
CA ILE A 559 7.48 13.79 24.06
C ILE A 559 8.92 13.65 23.65
N ALA A 560 9.82 13.84 24.58
CA ALA A 560 11.24 13.58 24.37
C ALA A 560 11.58 12.13 24.71
N THR A 561 12.38 11.50 23.86
CA THR A 561 12.81 10.11 23.98
C THR A 561 14.31 9.96 23.74
N TYR A 562 14.88 8.80 24.01
CA TYR A 562 16.28 8.51 23.64
C TYR A 562 16.54 8.48 22.13
N SER A 563 15.50 8.43 21.31
CA SER A 563 15.63 8.37 19.84
C SER A 563 15.10 9.58 19.11
N GLY A 564 14.70 10.63 19.85
CA GLY A 564 14.22 11.88 19.24
C GLY A 564 13.05 12.50 19.98
N LEU A 565 12.55 13.61 19.45
CA LEU A 565 11.43 14.36 19.93
C LEU A 565 10.18 14.06 19.11
N TYR A 566 9.03 13.95 19.76
CA TYR A 566 7.73 13.70 19.13
C TYR A 566 6.71 14.73 19.61
N CYS A 567 5.75 15.01 18.74
CA CYS A 567 4.58 15.81 19.06
C CYS A 567 3.31 14.96 18.86
N TYR A 568 2.56 14.73 19.91
CA TYR A 568 1.27 14.05 19.89
C TYR A 568 0.15 15.06 19.96
N ASN A 569 -0.80 14.97 19.03
CA ASN A 569 -1.99 15.80 19.05
C ASN A 569 -3.18 14.97 19.54
N PRO A 570 -3.73 15.26 20.73
CA PRO A 570 -4.83 14.48 21.29
C PRO A 570 -6.14 14.55 20.50
N THR A 571 -6.35 15.63 19.73
CA THR A 571 -7.58 15.85 18.97
C THR A 571 -7.72 14.86 17.83
N ASN A 572 -6.65 14.64 17.06
CA ASN A 572 -6.65 13.71 15.93
C ASN A 572 -5.92 12.39 16.23
N LYS A 573 -5.42 12.22 17.46
CA LYS A 573 -4.66 11.05 17.94
C LYS A 573 -3.41 10.74 17.10
N LEU A 574 -2.88 11.71 16.38
CA LEU A 574 -1.68 11.55 15.58
C LEU A 574 -0.45 11.89 16.39
N ILE A 575 0.54 10.99 16.32
CA ILE A 575 1.87 11.25 16.84
C ILE A 575 2.82 11.46 15.67
N ARG A 576 3.66 12.47 15.79
CA ARG A 576 4.63 12.82 14.76
C ARG A 576 6.01 12.98 15.37
N PRO A 577 7.04 12.36 14.82
CA PRO A 577 8.39 12.68 15.19
C PRO A 577 8.66 14.12 14.75
N PHE A 578 9.31 14.84 15.65
CA PHE A 578 9.82 16.16 15.37
C PHE A 578 11.26 15.99 14.92
N SER A 579 11.51 15.83 13.64
CA SER A 579 12.85 15.70 13.12
C SER A 579 13.39 17.09 12.82
N ALA A 580 14.32 17.51 13.64
CA ALA A 580 15.24 18.55 13.22
C ALA A 580 16.19 17.94 12.20
N PRO A 581 16.18 18.44 10.97
CA PRO A 581 17.07 17.93 9.96
C PRO A 581 18.50 18.31 10.32
N TYR A 582 19.41 17.35 10.29
CA TYR A 582 20.88 17.48 10.40
C TYR A 582 21.54 17.77 11.74
N TYR A 583 20.82 18.19 12.79
CA TYR A 583 21.49 18.56 14.06
C TYR A 583 21.43 17.46 15.13
N TYR A 584 20.56 16.47 14.98
CA TYR A 584 20.54 15.31 15.87
C TYR A 584 21.28 14.13 15.24
N LYS A 585 22.57 14.22 15.16
CA LYS A 585 23.39 13.02 15.03
C LYS A 585 23.29 12.25 16.36
N ASN A 586 22.26 11.41 16.50
CA ASN A 586 22.13 10.45 17.59
C ASN A 586 22.21 10.99 19.01
N ASP A 587 21.82 12.25 19.26
CA ASP A 587 21.81 12.79 20.61
C ASP A 587 20.55 12.35 21.34
N GLU A 588 20.76 11.63 22.43
CA GLU A 588 19.69 11.20 23.34
C GLU A 588 19.23 12.40 24.18
N PHE A 589 17.89 12.57 24.32
CA PHE A 589 17.36 13.51 25.29
C PHE A 589 17.52 12.98 26.69
N ASN A 590 17.94 13.84 27.60
CA ASN A 590 18.13 13.45 28.99
C ASN A 590 16.82 13.56 29.77
N ARG A 591 16.66 12.59 30.69
CA ARG A 591 15.61 12.64 31.68
C ARG A 591 15.80 13.87 32.57
N THR A 592 14.71 14.54 32.94
CA THR A 592 14.68 15.77 33.76
C THR A 592 15.26 17.03 33.12
N ALA A 593 15.94 16.92 31.97
CA ALA A 593 16.48 18.07 31.23
C ALA A 593 15.46 18.69 30.28
N SER A 594 14.30 19.03 30.78
CA SER A 594 13.24 19.61 29.98
C SER A 594 12.32 20.50 30.77
N MET A 595 11.85 21.58 30.15
CA MET A 595 10.80 22.43 30.71
C MET A 595 10.08 23.22 29.61
N ILE A 596 8.86 23.65 29.90
CA ILE A 596 8.19 24.75 29.15
C ILE A 596 8.30 25.99 30.04
N SER A 597 8.82 27.08 29.44
CA SER A 597 8.91 28.38 30.10
C SER A 597 7.54 29.04 30.26
N SER A 598 7.45 30.06 31.09
CA SER A 598 6.26 30.87 31.24
C SER A 598 5.78 31.54 29.95
N ASP A 599 6.67 31.73 28.97
CA ASP A 599 6.37 32.26 27.64
C ASP A 599 5.95 31.17 26.63
N GLY A 600 5.80 29.93 27.10
CA GLY A 600 5.39 28.79 26.25
C GLY A 600 6.52 28.18 25.43
N ILE A 601 7.76 28.57 25.65
CA ILE A 601 8.92 28.03 24.95
C ILE A 601 9.37 26.71 25.58
N LEU A 602 9.57 25.68 24.75
CA LEU A 602 10.07 24.37 25.16
C LEU A 602 11.61 24.37 25.15
N TYR A 603 12.19 24.05 26.27
CA TYR A 603 13.63 23.84 26.45
C TYR A 603 13.90 22.38 26.71
N LEU A 604 14.88 21.80 26.00
CA LEU A 604 15.26 20.39 26.09
C LEU A 604 16.78 20.25 26.17
N GLY A 605 17.27 19.37 27.04
CA GLY A 605 18.68 19.03 27.11
C GLY A 605 18.98 17.67 26.49
N THR A 606 20.00 17.65 25.66
CA THR A 606 20.59 16.41 25.11
C THR A 606 21.87 16.05 25.87
N VAL A 607 22.60 15.06 25.40
CA VAL A 607 23.91 14.74 25.94
C VAL A 607 24.89 15.91 25.75
N ASN A 608 24.81 16.64 24.65
CA ASN A 608 25.80 17.64 24.25
C ASN A 608 25.33 19.10 24.39
N GLU A 609 24.02 19.37 24.27
CA GLU A 609 23.51 20.74 24.13
C GLU A 609 22.13 20.94 24.74
N TYR A 610 21.72 22.20 24.90
CA TYR A 610 20.34 22.57 25.13
C TYR A 610 19.70 23.09 23.86
N ILE A 611 18.43 22.77 23.70
CA ILE A 611 17.60 23.12 22.55
C ILE A 611 16.45 23.96 23.02
N LYS A 612 16.16 25.03 22.30
CA LYS A 612 15.01 25.90 22.51
C LYS A 612 14.07 25.76 21.31
N ILE A 613 12.80 25.48 21.56
CA ILE A 613 11.76 25.36 20.53
C ILE A 613 10.60 26.25 20.90
N ASP A 614 10.14 27.05 19.96
CA ASP A 614 8.83 27.69 20.08
C ASP A 614 7.77 26.73 19.49
N PRO A 615 6.89 26.15 20.34
CA PRO A 615 5.84 25.28 19.84
C PRO A 615 4.87 25.95 18.86
N LEU A 616 4.69 27.28 18.92
CA LEU A 616 3.81 28.03 18.03
C LEU A 616 4.38 28.10 16.60
N ASP A 617 5.70 28.09 16.47
CA ASP A 617 6.35 28.05 15.15
C ASP A 617 6.25 26.67 14.48
N TYR A 618 5.75 25.67 15.19
CA TYR A 618 5.53 24.34 14.63
C TYR A 618 4.24 24.31 13.82
N SER A 619 4.34 24.69 12.57
CA SER A 619 3.32 24.50 11.55
C SER A 619 3.74 23.36 10.62
N VAL A 620 2.89 22.38 10.43
CA VAL A 620 3.08 21.33 9.43
C VAL A 620 2.36 21.76 8.18
N ASP A 621 3.09 22.36 7.25
CA ASP A 621 2.54 22.67 5.93
C ASP A 621 2.53 21.40 5.08
N ILE A 622 1.37 20.72 5.01
CA ILE A 622 1.15 19.52 4.21
C ILE A 622 0.56 19.89 2.83
N SER A 623 0.12 21.15 2.66
CA SER A 623 -0.86 21.51 1.64
C SER A 623 -0.37 21.43 0.18
N ASN A 624 0.93 21.30 -0.08
CA ASN A 624 1.46 21.47 -1.43
C ASN A 624 2.40 20.34 -1.92
N HIS A 625 2.50 19.23 -1.20
CA HIS A 625 3.41 18.15 -1.59
C HIS A 625 2.63 16.91 -2.00
N HIS A 626 2.90 16.41 -3.19
CA HIS A 626 2.21 15.27 -3.79
C HIS A 626 3.21 14.15 -4.10
N ILE A 627 2.69 12.93 -4.19
CA ILE A 627 3.41 11.82 -4.80
C ILE A 627 3.16 11.93 -6.30
N ALA A 628 4.21 11.78 -7.12
CA ALA A 628 4.09 11.73 -8.56
C ALA A 628 4.67 10.43 -9.11
N PHE A 629 4.09 9.91 -10.21
CA PHE A 629 4.72 8.86 -10.98
C PHE A 629 5.91 9.43 -11.74
N ASN A 630 7.06 8.76 -11.65
CA ASN A 630 8.25 9.15 -12.39
C ASN A 630 8.29 8.45 -13.75
N ASP A 631 8.24 7.13 -13.76
CA ASP A 631 8.15 6.30 -14.96
C ASP A 631 7.36 5.03 -14.66
N VAL A 632 6.63 4.56 -15.67
CA VAL A 632 5.88 3.31 -15.61
C VAL A 632 6.27 2.45 -16.80
N ILE A 633 6.87 1.33 -16.51
CA ILE A 633 7.37 0.38 -17.50
C ILE A 633 6.44 -0.82 -17.55
N VAL A 634 5.85 -1.06 -18.73
CA VAL A 634 5.05 -2.25 -19.00
C VAL A 634 5.86 -3.17 -19.92
N SER A 635 6.22 -4.35 -19.43
CA SER A 635 6.99 -5.33 -20.21
C SER A 635 6.15 -6.55 -20.54
N TYR A 636 6.15 -6.96 -21.81
CA TYR A 636 5.46 -8.16 -22.30
C TYR A 636 6.15 -8.67 -23.57
N ASN A 637 6.15 -9.96 -23.78
CA ASN A 637 6.70 -10.61 -24.98
C ASN A 637 8.09 -10.10 -25.40
N LYS A 638 9.00 -9.94 -24.42
CA LYS A 638 10.36 -9.37 -24.61
C LYS A 638 10.42 -7.92 -25.07
N ALA A 639 9.28 -7.22 -25.14
CA ALA A 639 9.20 -5.80 -25.40
C ALA A 639 8.83 -5.02 -24.14
N SER A 640 9.30 -3.79 -24.02
CA SER A 640 8.95 -2.90 -22.91
C SER A 640 8.45 -1.57 -23.47
N LYS A 641 7.37 -1.06 -22.92
CA LYS A 641 6.85 0.26 -23.18
C LYS A 641 6.93 1.10 -21.92
N VAL A 642 7.44 2.33 -22.04
CA VAL A 642 7.59 3.25 -20.91
C VAL A 642 6.56 4.37 -21.05
N PHE A 643 5.90 4.71 -19.95
CA PHE A 643 4.95 5.81 -19.85
C PHE A 643 5.47 6.81 -18.82
N TYR A 644 5.44 8.08 -19.14
CA TYR A 644 5.94 9.17 -18.30
C TYR A 644 4.85 10.17 -17.89
N ASP A 645 3.66 10.08 -18.49
CA ASP A 645 2.53 11.01 -18.28
C ASP A 645 1.35 10.35 -17.55
N LEU A 646 1.65 9.62 -16.51
CA LEU A 646 0.58 9.05 -15.67
C LEU A 646 0.30 9.98 -14.50
N LYS A 647 -0.93 10.48 -14.47
CA LYS A 647 -1.44 11.35 -13.41
C LYS A 647 -2.25 10.57 -12.38
N HIS A 648 -2.51 11.21 -11.24
CA HIS A 648 -3.48 10.71 -10.27
C HIS A 648 -4.84 10.45 -10.94
N GLY A 649 -5.43 9.28 -10.68
CA GLY A 649 -6.68 8.84 -11.28
C GLY A 649 -6.59 8.41 -12.75
N GLY A 650 -5.38 8.33 -13.33
CA GLY A 650 -5.16 7.87 -14.69
C GLY A 650 -5.51 6.39 -14.88
N ILE A 651 -5.73 5.99 -16.14
CA ILE A 651 -6.02 4.61 -16.52
C ILE A 651 -4.86 4.05 -17.32
N LEU A 652 -4.29 2.94 -16.88
CA LEU A 652 -3.25 2.20 -17.58
C LEU A 652 -3.81 0.85 -18.07
N LYS A 653 -3.89 0.69 -19.40
CA LYS A 653 -4.31 -0.56 -20.02
C LYS A 653 -3.10 -1.46 -20.25
N LEU A 654 -3.09 -2.64 -19.61
CA LEU A 654 -2.07 -3.65 -19.83
C LEU A 654 -2.40 -4.47 -21.08
N PRO A 655 -1.39 -4.85 -21.89
CA PRO A 655 -1.63 -5.59 -23.14
C PRO A 655 -2.07 -7.03 -22.90
N THR A 656 -1.59 -7.65 -21.83
CA THR A 656 -1.89 -9.04 -21.44
C THR A 656 -1.88 -9.20 -19.93
N PRO A 657 -2.54 -10.22 -19.37
CA PRO A 657 -2.47 -10.50 -17.93
C PRO A 657 -1.07 -10.86 -17.42
N ASN A 658 -0.21 -11.35 -18.31
CA ASN A 658 1.16 -11.73 -17.98
C ASN A 658 2.16 -10.57 -18.20
N ALA A 659 1.68 -9.37 -18.46
CA ALA A 659 2.54 -8.21 -18.55
C ALA A 659 3.08 -7.87 -17.14
N SER A 660 4.39 -7.69 -17.02
CA SER A 660 4.97 -7.13 -15.82
C SER A 660 4.89 -5.61 -15.84
N LEU A 661 4.57 -5.06 -14.70
CA LEU A 661 4.42 -3.63 -14.47
C LEU A 661 5.43 -3.18 -13.43
N LYS A 662 6.26 -2.21 -13.78
CA LYS A 662 7.17 -1.56 -12.87
C LYS A 662 6.84 -0.07 -12.83
N LEU A 663 6.42 0.41 -11.67
CA LEU A 663 6.09 1.80 -11.43
C LEU A 663 7.16 2.41 -10.53
N SER A 664 7.76 3.51 -10.93
CA SER A 664 8.55 4.34 -10.03
C SER A 664 7.79 5.62 -9.71
N PHE A 665 7.95 6.09 -8.49
CA PHE A 665 7.27 7.25 -7.96
C PHE A 665 8.21 8.05 -7.06
N ILE A 666 7.92 9.31 -6.91
CA ILE A 666 8.70 10.22 -6.09
C ILE A 666 7.75 11.08 -5.26
N LEU A 667 8.12 11.27 -4.00
CA LEU A 667 7.54 12.31 -3.18
C LEU A 667 8.15 13.65 -3.60
N GLN A 668 7.31 14.60 -3.98
CA GLN A 668 7.77 15.94 -4.43
C GLN A 668 8.26 16.82 -3.28
N ASP A 669 8.23 16.33 -2.08
CA ASP A 669 8.93 16.93 -0.95
C ASP A 669 10.39 16.54 -0.99
N PHE A 670 11.19 17.34 -1.69
CA PHE A 670 12.64 17.12 -1.79
C PHE A 670 13.37 17.15 -0.45
N SER A 671 12.71 17.64 0.61
CA SER A 671 13.25 17.59 1.98
C SER A 671 13.40 16.16 2.50
N TYR A 672 12.69 15.20 1.94
CA TYR A 672 12.62 13.81 2.39
C TYR A 672 12.99 12.78 1.31
N LEU A 673 13.69 13.20 0.25
CA LEU A 673 14.04 12.34 -0.90
C LEU A 673 14.69 10.99 -0.56
N SER A 674 15.39 10.92 0.57
CA SER A 674 16.09 9.71 1.02
C SER A 674 15.42 8.98 2.19
N SER A 675 14.28 9.46 2.69
CA SER A 675 13.76 9.03 3.99
C SER A 675 12.22 8.88 4.05
N ALA A 676 11.54 8.87 2.90
CA ALA A 676 10.12 8.58 2.86
C ALA A 676 9.90 7.06 2.71
N ASN A 677 9.01 6.50 3.53
CA ASN A 677 8.54 5.14 3.42
C ASN A 677 7.30 5.10 2.53
N TYR A 678 7.31 4.23 1.54
CA TYR A 678 6.20 4.08 0.62
C TYR A 678 5.40 2.83 0.92
N PHE A 679 4.09 2.92 0.69
CA PHE A 679 3.15 1.82 0.86
C PHE A 679 2.25 1.76 -0.36
N TYR A 680 1.84 0.56 -0.73
CA TYR A 680 0.87 0.37 -1.79
C TYR A 680 -0.32 -0.47 -1.33
N LYS A 681 -1.44 -0.29 -1.99
CA LYS A 681 -2.65 -1.08 -1.84
C LYS A 681 -3.29 -1.27 -3.20
N ILE A 682 -3.71 -2.50 -3.50
CA ILE A 682 -4.53 -2.81 -4.68
C ILE A 682 -5.88 -3.28 -4.15
N GLU A 683 -6.91 -2.49 -4.41
CA GLU A 683 -8.25 -2.79 -3.92
C GLU A 683 -8.75 -4.12 -4.48
N GLY A 684 -9.23 -5.00 -3.60
CA GLY A 684 -9.68 -6.34 -3.95
C GLY A 684 -8.57 -7.40 -4.07
N LEU A 685 -7.27 -7.03 -4.08
CA LEU A 685 -6.14 -7.97 -4.15
C LEU A 685 -5.31 -8.01 -2.87
N THR A 686 -5.14 -6.87 -2.19
CA THR A 686 -4.36 -6.82 -0.95
C THR A 686 -5.28 -6.65 0.25
N ALA A 687 -4.99 -7.33 1.36
CA ALA A 687 -5.77 -7.20 2.59
C ALA A 687 -5.65 -5.82 3.25
N GLY A 688 -4.63 -5.03 2.89
CA GLY A 688 -4.35 -3.72 3.44
C GLY A 688 -3.17 -3.05 2.73
N TRP A 689 -2.59 -2.04 3.40
CA TRP A 689 -1.40 -1.36 2.93
C TRP A 689 -0.16 -2.22 3.14
N ILE A 690 0.61 -2.43 2.08
CA ILE A 690 1.87 -3.20 2.10
C ILE A 690 3.03 -2.21 2.01
N SER A 691 4.01 -2.34 2.93
CA SER A 691 5.21 -1.50 2.94
C SER A 691 6.14 -1.86 1.79
N LEU A 692 6.69 -0.84 1.12
CA LEU A 692 7.77 -0.97 0.15
C LEU A 692 9.14 -0.70 0.79
N GLU A 693 9.17 -0.46 2.10
CA GLU A 693 10.37 -0.05 2.84
C GLU A 693 10.98 1.23 2.25
N ASP A 694 12.27 1.24 1.92
CA ASP A 694 13.00 2.35 1.32
C ASP A 694 12.93 2.39 -0.23
N ARG A 695 12.13 1.47 -0.84
CA ARG A 695 11.98 1.42 -2.30
C ARG A 695 10.98 2.44 -2.80
N ASN A 696 11.39 3.27 -3.72
CA ASN A 696 10.55 4.22 -4.43
C ASN A 696 9.97 3.65 -5.75
N TYR A 697 9.83 2.33 -5.83
CA TYR A 697 9.24 1.65 -6.96
C TYR A 697 8.47 0.39 -6.53
N LEU A 698 7.44 0.08 -7.28
CA LEU A 698 6.63 -1.13 -7.16
C LEU A 698 6.81 -1.96 -8.44
N GLU A 699 7.02 -3.26 -8.27
CA GLU A 699 7.13 -4.21 -9.38
C GLU A 699 6.07 -5.30 -9.22
N LEU A 700 5.17 -5.40 -10.20
CA LEU A 700 4.09 -6.38 -10.27
C LEU A 700 4.35 -7.27 -11.48
N LEU A 701 4.61 -8.56 -11.24
CA LEU A 701 5.00 -9.50 -12.30
C LEU A 701 3.81 -9.96 -13.15
N SER A 702 2.63 -10.06 -12.55
CA SER A 702 1.38 -10.40 -13.24
C SER A 702 0.20 -9.96 -12.39
N LEU A 703 -0.90 -9.60 -13.04
CA LEU A 703 -2.15 -9.26 -12.39
C LEU A 703 -3.29 -10.11 -12.97
N PRO A 704 -4.25 -10.53 -12.16
CA PRO A 704 -5.46 -11.17 -12.67
C PRO A 704 -6.19 -10.26 -13.64
N GLY A 705 -6.90 -10.84 -14.63
CA GLY A 705 -7.76 -10.06 -15.52
C GLY A 705 -8.86 -9.36 -14.76
N GLY A 706 -9.08 -8.08 -15.08
CA GLY A 706 -10.05 -7.22 -14.40
C GLY A 706 -9.61 -5.77 -14.34
N GLU A 707 -10.34 -4.98 -13.60
CA GLU A 707 -10.03 -3.58 -13.30
C GLU A 707 -9.60 -3.48 -11.83
N TRP A 708 -8.41 -2.88 -11.62
CA TRP A 708 -7.79 -2.80 -10.31
C TRP A 708 -7.41 -1.36 -9.99
N ASN A 709 -7.77 -0.89 -8.81
CA ASN A 709 -7.37 0.42 -8.31
C ASN A 709 -6.12 0.28 -7.45
N LEU A 710 -4.97 0.68 -8.02
CA LEU A 710 -3.69 0.74 -7.32
C LEU A 710 -3.56 2.09 -6.63
N GLN A 711 -3.31 2.09 -5.34
CA GLN A 711 -3.03 3.27 -4.54
C GLN A 711 -1.62 3.20 -3.97
N ILE A 712 -0.91 4.33 -4.00
CA ILE A 712 0.42 4.47 -3.41
C ILE A 712 0.39 5.66 -2.46
N LYS A 713 0.80 5.46 -1.21
CA LYS A 713 0.99 6.53 -0.24
C LYS A 713 2.43 6.61 0.21
N ALA A 714 2.85 7.79 0.60
CA ALA A 714 4.14 8.02 1.23
C ALA A 714 3.93 8.49 2.68
N ILE A 715 4.83 8.06 3.53
CA ILE A 715 4.93 8.56 4.90
C ILE A 715 6.38 9.04 5.05
N SER A 716 6.56 10.32 5.34
CA SER A 716 7.90 10.85 5.60
C SER A 716 8.47 10.29 6.90
N ILE A 717 9.76 10.52 7.14
CA ILE A 717 10.39 10.17 8.41
C ILE A 717 9.70 10.86 9.60
N ASP A 718 9.12 12.03 9.35
CA ASP A 718 8.34 12.79 10.32
C ASP A 718 6.88 12.30 10.44
N GLN A 719 6.61 11.11 9.91
CA GLN A 719 5.28 10.49 9.86
C GLN A 719 4.18 11.38 9.23
N LEU A 720 4.57 12.34 8.42
CA LEU A 720 3.64 13.06 7.58
C LEU A 720 3.05 12.10 6.56
N MET A 721 1.75 11.90 6.62
CA MET A 721 1.03 11.14 5.60
C MET A 721 0.68 12.07 4.45
N TYR A 722 1.14 11.72 3.26
CA TYR A 722 0.76 12.40 2.03
C TYR A 722 -0.44 11.70 1.41
N GLU A 723 -1.27 12.47 0.71
CA GLU A 723 -2.45 11.91 0.04
C GLU A 723 -2.02 10.82 -0.96
N PRO A 724 -2.73 9.68 -0.96
CA PRO A 724 -2.39 8.60 -1.87
C PRO A 724 -2.59 9.01 -3.33
N ILE A 725 -1.63 8.66 -4.18
CA ILE A 725 -1.83 8.70 -5.63
C ILE A 725 -2.48 7.40 -6.07
N ALA A 726 -3.49 7.49 -6.95
CA ALA A 726 -4.21 6.34 -7.47
C ALA A 726 -3.98 6.15 -8.96
N LEU A 727 -3.97 4.90 -9.42
CA LEU A 727 -3.86 4.51 -10.81
C LEU A 727 -4.80 3.32 -11.07
N THR A 728 -5.69 3.46 -12.04
CA THR A 728 -6.55 2.36 -12.46
C THR A 728 -5.83 1.48 -13.47
N LEU A 729 -5.67 0.20 -13.16
CA LEU A 729 -5.03 -0.80 -14.00
C LEU A 729 -6.11 -1.64 -14.67
N PHE A 730 -6.22 -1.56 -15.98
CA PHE A 730 -7.11 -2.41 -16.77
C PHE A 730 -6.34 -3.58 -17.35
N VAL A 731 -6.61 -4.79 -16.85
CA VAL A 731 -5.97 -6.03 -17.27
C VAL A 731 -6.96 -6.84 -18.11
N PRO A 732 -6.67 -7.15 -19.38
CA PRO A 732 -7.59 -7.89 -20.23
C PRO A 732 -7.82 -9.30 -19.67
N ILE A 733 -9.08 -9.71 -19.64
CA ILE A 733 -9.43 -11.09 -19.26
C ILE A 733 -9.17 -12.00 -20.44
N LEU A 734 -8.42 -13.09 -20.24
CA LEU A 734 -8.17 -14.08 -21.27
C LEU A 734 -9.50 -14.68 -21.75
N PHE A 735 -9.71 -14.77 -23.06
CA PHE A 735 -10.98 -15.17 -23.67
C PHE A 735 -11.53 -16.49 -23.09
N TYR A 736 -10.63 -17.46 -22.78
CA TYR A 736 -11.01 -18.77 -22.21
C TYR A 736 -11.39 -18.70 -20.71
N LYS A 737 -11.20 -17.55 -20.03
CA LYS A 737 -11.69 -17.29 -18.67
C LYS A 737 -12.96 -16.46 -18.64
N THR A 738 -13.49 -16.08 -19.81
CA THR A 738 -14.74 -15.33 -19.89
C THR A 738 -15.95 -16.25 -19.78
N ILE A 739 -17.03 -15.76 -19.21
CA ILE A 739 -18.27 -16.55 -19.07
C ILE A 739 -18.80 -17.02 -20.44
N TRP A 740 -18.61 -16.21 -21.48
CA TRP A 740 -18.99 -16.54 -22.85
C TRP A 740 -18.26 -17.76 -23.40
N PHE A 741 -16.98 -17.92 -23.05
CA PHE A 741 -16.21 -19.11 -23.46
C PHE A 741 -16.80 -20.38 -22.87
N TYR A 742 -17.19 -20.37 -21.60
CA TYR A 742 -17.84 -21.52 -20.96
C TYR A 742 -19.22 -21.81 -21.59
N PHE A 743 -19.99 -20.79 -21.96
CA PHE A 743 -21.23 -20.97 -22.70
C PHE A 743 -20.99 -21.60 -24.08
N ILE A 744 -19.97 -21.16 -24.80
CA ILE A 744 -19.61 -21.75 -26.10
C ILE A 744 -19.21 -23.23 -25.95
N VAL A 745 -18.38 -23.53 -24.97
CA VAL A 745 -17.96 -24.91 -24.67
C VAL A 745 -19.16 -25.76 -24.29
N ALA A 746 -20.01 -25.26 -23.38
CA ALA A 746 -21.23 -25.97 -22.99
C ALA A 746 -22.17 -26.19 -24.18
N PHE A 747 -22.33 -25.22 -25.06
CA PHE A 747 -23.10 -25.35 -26.29
C PHE A 747 -22.52 -26.36 -27.27
N LEU A 748 -21.22 -26.36 -27.47
CA LEU A 748 -20.54 -27.36 -28.33
C LEU A 748 -20.66 -28.79 -27.75
N VAL A 749 -20.51 -28.92 -26.44
CA VAL A 749 -20.75 -30.21 -25.75
C VAL A 749 -22.21 -30.64 -25.92
N GLY A 750 -23.16 -29.70 -25.75
CA GLY A 750 -24.59 -29.95 -26.00
C GLY A 750 -24.87 -30.42 -27.44
N LEU A 751 -24.26 -29.76 -28.45
CA LEU A 751 -24.36 -30.19 -29.86
C LEU A 751 -23.77 -31.57 -30.09
N LEU A 752 -22.64 -31.91 -29.46
CA LEU A 752 -22.04 -33.22 -29.53
C LEU A 752 -22.97 -34.30 -28.95
N PHE A 753 -23.54 -34.03 -27.77
CA PHE A 753 -24.53 -34.94 -27.16
C PHE A 753 -25.77 -35.09 -28.04
N TYR A 754 -26.27 -33.99 -28.58
CA TYR A 754 -27.41 -34.03 -29.53
C TYR A 754 -27.07 -34.84 -30.77
N GLY A 755 -25.89 -34.66 -31.35
CA GLY A 755 -25.42 -35.44 -32.48
C GLY A 755 -25.34 -36.96 -32.20
N ILE A 756 -24.74 -37.32 -31.06
CA ILE A 756 -24.65 -38.70 -30.59
C ILE A 756 -26.04 -39.30 -30.33
N PHE A 757 -26.93 -38.53 -29.68
CA PHE A 757 -28.29 -38.96 -29.42
C PHE A 757 -29.05 -39.19 -30.73
N HIS A 758 -29.01 -38.26 -31.66
CA HIS A 758 -29.67 -38.36 -32.95
C HIS A 758 -29.13 -39.51 -33.79
N PHE A 759 -27.81 -39.73 -33.75
CA PHE A 759 -27.16 -40.88 -34.40
C PHE A 759 -27.64 -42.21 -33.79
N ARG A 760 -27.71 -42.33 -32.47
CA ARG A 760 -28.22 -43.52 -31.79
C ARG A 760 -29.70 -43.76 -32.10
N LEU A 761 -30.50 -42.71 -32.10
CA LEU A 761 -31.91 -42.79 -32.41
C LEU A 761 -32.13 -43.27 -33.84
N ASN A 762 -31.39 -42.78 -34.80
CA ASN A 762 -31.49 -43.21 -36.20
C ASN A 762 -31.04 -44.69 -36.39
N ASN A 763 -30.00 -45.10 -35.72
CA ASN A 763 -29.55 -46.48 -35.73
C ASN A 763 -30.57 -47.43 -35.08
N TYR A 764 -31.21 -47.02 -34.00
CA TYR A 764 -32.26 -47.77 -33.35
C TYR A 764 -33.50 -47.93 -34.26
N LYS A 765 -33.90 -46.84 -34.94
CA LYS A 765 -34.99 -46.90 -35.94
C LYS A 765 -34.66 -47.88 -37.11
N LYS A 766 -33.45 -47.84 -37.62
CA LYS A 766 -32.99 -48.77 -38.69
C LYS A 766 -32.99 -50.23 -38.21
N TYR A 767 -32.57 -50.45 -36.95
CA TYR A 767 -32.58 -51.79 -36.37
C TYR A 767 -34.02 -52.35 -36.25
N LEU A 768 -34.99 -51.56 -35.84
CA LEU A 768 -36.38 -51.93 -35.72
C LEU A 768 -36.96 -52.25 -37.11
N ALA A 769 -36.71 -51.38 -38.09
CA ALA A 769 -37.17 -51.64 -39.48
C ALA A 769 -36.63 -52.94 -40.08
N PHE A 770 -35.35 -53.19 -39.83
CA PHE A 770 -34.71 -54.47 -40.27
C PHE A 770 -35.33 -55.71 -39.60
N ARG A 771 -35.71 -55.65 -38.31
CA ARG A 771 -36.41 -56.75 -37.62
C ARG A 771 -37.76 -57.09 -38.24
N VAL A 772 -38.56 -56.02 -38.56
CA VAL A 772 -39.86 -56.19 -39.17
C VAL A 772 -39.74 -56.79 -40.57
N GLU A 773 -38.79 -56.33 -41.36
CA GLU A 773 -38.50 -56.82 -42.71
C GLU A 773 -38.11 -58.32 -42.71
N LEU A 774 -37.19 -58.67 -41.79
CA LEU A 774 -36.73 -60.07 -41.62
C LEU A 774 -37.90 -60.96 -41.19
N ALA A 775 -38.77 -60.51 -40.28
CA ALA A 775 -39.94 -61.30 -39.86
C ALA A 775 -40.90 -61.56 -41.01
N ASN A 776 -41.14 -60.55 -41.84
CA ASN A 776 -42.01 -60.70 -43.02
C ASN A 776 -41.40 -61.65 -44.09
N GLU A 777 -40.12 -61.50 -44.39
CA GLU A 777 -39.38 -62.29 -45.37
C GLU A 777 -39.33 -63.77 -44.96
N LEU A 778 -39.11 -64.04 -43.67
CA LEU A 778 -39.14 -65.39 -43.12
C LEU A 778 -40.54 -66.01 -43.23
N HIS A 779 -41.59 -65.21 -42.88
CA HIS A 779 -42.98 -65.68 -42.99
C HIS A 779 -43.30 -66.12 -44.47
N ASP A 780 -42.99 -65.28 -45.41
CA ASP A 780 -43.39 -65.54 -46.81
C ASP A 780 -42.55 -66.62 -47.41
N THR A 781 -41.30 -66.76 -47.09
CA THR A 781 -40.42 -67.76 -47.70
C THR A 781 -40.48 -69.10 -47.05
N VAL A 782 -40.22 -69.15 -45.74
CA VAL A 782 -40.12 -70.42 -45.00
C VAL A 782 -41.48 -70.94 -44.64
N GLY A 783 -42.40 -70.06 -44.17
CA GLY A 783 -43.76 -70.49 -43.82
C GLY A 783 -44.48 -71.06 -45.00
N THR A 784 -44.41 -70.44 -46.13
CA THR A 784 -45.00 -70.89 -47.39
C THR A 784 -44.41 -72.22 -47.93
N ALA A 785 -43.06 -72.35 -47.85
CA ALA A 785 -42.35 -73.60 -48.22
C ALA A 785 -42.77 -74.76 -47.37
N VAL A 786 -42.87 -74.63 -46.07
CA VAL A 786 -43.30 -75.64 -45.12
C VAL A 786 -44.74 -76.02 -45.34
N THR A 787 -45.64 -75.06 -45.53
CA THR A 787 -47.06 -75.32 -45.82
C THR A 787 -47.24 -76.09 -47.16
N LYS A 788 -46.52 -75.72 -48.23
CA LYS A 788 -46.51 -76.43 -49.49
C LYS A 788 -46.05 -77.89 -49.34
N SER A 789 -44.98 -78.10 -48.50
CA SER A 789 -44.46 -79.44 -48.21
C SER A 789 -45.49 -80.33 -47.47
N ILE A 790 -46.21 -79.68 -46.52
CA ILE A 790 -47.30 -80.40 -45.80
C ILE A 790 -48.40 -80.80 -46.76
N HIS A 791 -48.89 -79.87 -47.65
CA HIS A 791 -49.96 -80.12 -48.60
C HIS A 791 -49.52 -81.20 -49.59
N ALA A 792 -48.24 -81.16 -50.03
CA ALA A 792 -47.70 -82.17 -50.92
C ALA A 792 -47.68 -83.58 -50.30
N ALA A 793 -47.31 -83.66 -49.06
CA ALA A 793 -47.34 -84.92 -48.32
C ALA A 793 -48.79 -85.45 -48.05
N GLU A 794 -49.72 -84.54 -47.72
CA GLU A 794 -51.13 -84.83 -47.55
C GLU A 794 -51.85 -85.14 -48.87
N GLY A 795 -51.52 -84.50 -49.96
CA GLY A 795 -51.99 -84.74 -51.27
C GLY A 795 -51.63 -86.20 -51.74
N LEU A 796 -50.40 -86.59 -51.51
CA LEU A 796 -49.96 -87.96 -51.81
C LEU A 796 -50.65 -89.02 -50.96
N LEU A 797 -50.98 -88.69 -49.71
CA LEU A 797 -51.80 -89.63 -48.93
C LEU A 797 -53.23 -89.77 -49.37
N TYR A 798 -53.87 -88.71 -49.91
CA TYR A 798 -55.27 -88.67 -50.28
C TYR A 798 -55.52 -89.11 -51.67
N GLU A 799 -54.67 -88.71 -52.67
CA GLU A 799 -54.86 -89.01 -54.13
C GLU A 799 -54.56 -90.47 -54.50
N GLN A 800 -53.67 -91.15 -53.75
CA GLN A 800 -53.25 -92.54 -54.13
C GLN A 800 -53.67 -93.60 -53.21
N GLY A 801 -54.46 -93.38 -52.20
CA GLY A 801 -54.94 -94.38 -51.25
C GLY A 801 -53.83 -95.15 -50.50
N ILE A 802 -52.58 -94.56 -50.53
CA ILE A 802 -51.39 -95.23 -49.95
C ILE A 802 -51.35 -94.86 -48.45
N LYS A 803 -51.63 -95.81 -47.59
CA LYS A 803 -51.43 -95.72 -46.15
C LYS A 803 -49.94 -95.89 -45.82
N ASP A 804 -49.06 -94.87 -46.19
CA ASP A 804 -47.67 -94.88 -45.85
C ASP A 804 -47.44 -94.08 -44.54
N VAL A 805 -47.08 -94.72 -43.50
CA VAL A 805 -46.82 -94.19 -42.14
C VAL A 805 -45.72 -93.12 -42.20
N ARG A 806 -44.80 -93.14 -43.16
CA ARG A 806 -43.74 -92.16 -43.30
C ARG A 806 -44.23 -90.82 -43.80
N LEU A 807 -45.14 -90.85 -44.83
CA LEU A 807 -45.73 -89.58 -45.34
C LEU A 807 -46.60 -88.89 -44.32
N GLN A 808 -47.35 -89.78 -43.51
CA GLN A 808 -48.11 -89.26 -42.38
C GLN A 808 -47.23 -88.57 -41.37
N LYS A 809 -46.08 -89.17 -41.06
CA LYS A 809 -45.07 -88.57 -40.16
C LYS A 809 -44.45 -87.30 -40.75
N ILE A 810 -44.23 -87.22 -42.02
CA ILE A 810 -43.70 -85.98 -42.68
C ILE A 810 -44.70 -84.84 -42.56
N ALA A 811 -46.00 -85.12 -42.84
CA ALA A 811 -47.02 -84.13 -42.72
C ALA A 811 -47.19 -83.68 -41.23
N ASP A 812 -47.08 -84.61 -40.31
CA ASP A 812 -47.18 -84.30 -38.85
C ASP A 812 -45.98 -83.47 -38.37
N TYR A 813 -44.78 -83.91 -38.80
CA TYR A 813 -43.58 -83.09 -38.50
C TYR A 813 -43.63 -81.72 -39.19
N GLY A 814 -44.13 -81.64 -40.40
CA GLY A 814 -44.34 -80.39 -41.11
C GLY A 814 -45.31 -79.43 -40.34
N ARG A 815 -46.43 -80.01 -39.92
CA ARG A 815 -47.40 -79.28 -39.06
C ARG A 815 -46.74 -78.79 -37.76
N GLN A 816 -45.96 -79.63 -37.11
CA GLN A 816 -45.24 -79.26 -35.88
C GLN A 816 -44.21 -78.14 -36.10
N VAL A 817 -43.41 -78.24 -37.17
CA VAL A 817 -42.42 -77.19 -37.58
C VAL A 817 -43.13 -75.87 -37.94
N ASN A 818 -44.23 -75.95 -38.70
CA ASN A 818 -45.00 -74.77 -39.07
C ASN A 818 -45.61 -74.08 -37.87
N ALA A 819 -46.14 -74.84 -36.92
CA ALA A 819 -46.65 -74.28 -35.66
C ALA A 819 -45.53 -73.64 -34.82
N ALA A 820 -44.39 -74.33 -34.69
CA ALA A 820 -43.23 -73.80 -33.94
C ALA A 820 -42.66 -72.54 -34.59
N PHE A 821 -42.67 -72.55 -35.94
CA PHE A 821 -42.20 -71.37 -36.71
C PHE A 821 -43.13 -70.18 -36.57
N ARG A 822 -44.44 -70.37 -36.64
CA ARG A 822 -45.45 -69.32 -36.42
C ARG A 822 -45.31 -68.72 -35.02
N ASP A 823 -45.05 -69.58 -34.00
CA ASP A 823 -44.87 -69.12 -32.66
C ASP A 823 -43.56 -68.27 -32.50
N ALA A 824 -42.50 -68.65 -33.22
CA ALA A 824 -41.21 -67.90 -33.27
C ALA A 824 -41.40 -66.53 -33.94
N LEU A 825 -42.11 -66.45 -35.04
CA LEU A 825 -42.42 -65.20 -35.75
C LEU A 825 -43.31 -64.31 -34.90
N TRP A 826 -44.38 -64.92 -34.31
CA TRP A 826 -45.26 -64.16 -33.40
C TRP A 826 -44.50 -63.56 -32.27
N SER A 827 -43.52 -64.24 -31.74
CA SER A 827 -42.65 -63.75 -30.69
C SER A 827 -41.64 -62.68 -31.13
N ALA A 828 -41.39 -62.51 -32.43
CA ALA A 828 -40.48 -61.50 -33.00
C ALA A 828 -41.21 -60.20 -33.42
N ASP A 829 -42.55 -60.21 -33.53
CA ASP A 829 -43.34 -59.05 -33.97
C ASP A 829 -43.72 -58.18 -32.82
N GLU A 830 -43.25 -56.90 -32.80
CA GLU A 830 -43.51 -55.92 -31.78
C GLU A 830 -45.01 -55.59 -31.59
N ARG A 831 -45.82 -55.77 -32.65
CA ARG A 831 -47.24 -55.54 -32.55
C ARG A 831 -47.95 -56.51 -31.64
N THR A 832 -47.29 -57.58 -31.29
CA THR A 832 -47.80 -58.64 -30.36
C THR A 832 -47.29 -58.44 -28.90
N ASP A 833 -46.70 -57.37 -28.59
CA ASP A 833 -46.02 -57.14 -27.33
C ASP A 833 -46.94 -56.87 -26.11
N SER A 834 -48.24 -56.88 -26.28
CA SER A 834 -49.14 -56.74 -25.14
C SER A 834 -49.38 -58.07 -24.40
N LEU A 835 -49.63 -58.03 -23.08
CA LEU A 835 -50.00 -59.19 -22.29
C LEU A 835 -51.31 -59.81 -22.77
N HIS A 836 -52.18 -58.95 -23.35
CA HIS A 836 -53.45 -59.41 -23.95
C HIS A 836 -53.22 -60.37 -25.08
N ASN A 837 -52.31 -60.06 -25.97
CA ASN A 837 -51.97 -60.93 -27.14
C ASN A 837 -51.38 -62.25 -26.65
N LEU A 838 -50.58 -62.30 -25.61
CA LEU A 838 -50.10 -63.55 -25.01
C LEU A 838 -51.22 -64.45 -24.47
N VAL A 839 -52.18 -63.86 -23.74
CA VAL A 839 -53.35 -64.57 -23.23
C VAL A 839 -54.19 -65.10 -24.33
N ASP A 840 -54.51 -64.32 -25.36
CA ASP A 840 -55.28 -64.73 -26.53
C ASP A 840 -54.60 -65.89 -27.22
N ARG A 841 -53.29 -65.83 -27.39
CA ARG A 841 -52.50 -66.87 -28.04
C ARG A 841 -52.49 -68.15 -27.17
N ILE A 842 -52.42 -68.04 -25.86
CA ILE A 842 -52.56 -69.23 -24.99
C ILE A 842 -53.93 -69.87 -25.10
N ILE A 843 -55.01 -69.10 -25.10
CA ILE A 843 -56.35 -69.59 -25.30
C ILE A 843 -56.50 -70.28 -26.66
N GLU A 844 -55.98 -69.67 -27.73
CA GLU A 844 -56.00 -70.30 -29.07
C GLU A 844 -55.26 -71.65 -29.09
N ILE A 845 -54.06 -71.75 -28.52
CA ILE A 845 -53.31 -72.96 -28.41
C ILE A 845 -54.09 -74.01 -27.59
N GLY A 846 -54.72 -73.64 -26.48
CA GLY A 846 -55.50 -74.48 -25.62
C GLY A 846 -56.64 -75.10 -26.38
N HIS A 847 -57.46 -74.34 -27.02
CA HIS A 847 -58.61 -74.86 -27.82
C HIS A 847 -58.18 -75.62 -29.01
N SER A 848 -57.22 -75.14 -29.82
CA SER A 848 -56.75 -75.85 -30.99
C SER A 848 -56.07 -77.22 -30.68
N SER A 849 -55.43 -77.28 -29.50
CA SER A 849 -54.79 -78.59 -29.05
C SER A 849 -55.76 -79.56 -28.52
N THR A 850 -56.96 -79.21 -28.06
CA THR A 850 -58.00 -80.05 -27.50
C THR A 850 -59.06 -80.39 -28.54
N GLU A 851 -59.14 -79.70 -29.66
CA GLU A 851 -60.09 -79.95 -30.72
C GLU A 851 -59.92 -81.32 -31.31
N GLY A 852 -60.99 -82.08 -31.38
CA GLY A 852 -61.01 -83.45 -31.83
C GLY A 852 -60.46 -84.48 -30.81
N THR A 853 -60.17 -84.08 -29.60
CA THR A 853 -59.77 -85.00 -28.50
C THR A 853 -60.90 -85.14 -27.50
N ARG A 854 -60.74 -86.01 -26.47
CA ARG A 854 -61.68 -86.25 -25.36
C ARG A 854 -61.61 -85.08 -24.32
N PHE A 855 -60.67 -84.10 -24.41
CA PHE A 855 -60.40 -83.12 -23.45
C PHE A 855 -61.13 -81.84 -23.76
N SER A 856 -61.68 -81.19 -22.70
CA SER A 856 -62.15 -79.76 -22.72
C SER A 856 -61.13 -78.86 -22.09
N PHE A 857 -60.90 -77.68 -22.75
CA PHE A 857 -59.93 -76.64 -22.22
C PHE A 857 -60.71 -75.52 -21.58
N HIS A 858 -60.38 -75.26 -20.28
CA HIS A 858 -60.98 -74.18 -19.49
C HIS A 858 -59.93 -73.22 -19.07
N PHE A 859 -60.12 -71.91 -19.46
CA PHE A 859 -59.19 -70.80 -19.11
C PHE A 859 -59.78 -69.87 -18.13
N HIS A 860 -59.08 -69.54 -17.05
CA HIS A 860 -59.50 -68.66 -16.00
C HIS A 860 -58.50 -67.59 -15.72
N LYS A 861 -58.92 -66.27 -15.78
CA LYS A 861 -58.11 -65.09 -15.64
C LYS A 861 -58.59 -64.22 -14.53
N GLN A 862 -57.72 -63.80 -13.64
CA GLN A 862 -58.00 -62.79 -12.63
C GLN A 862 -57.91 -61.37 -13.21
N SER A 863 -58.82 -60.42 -12.91
CA SER A 863 -58.93 -59.07 -13.50
C SER A 863 -57.68 -58.17 -13.32
N ALA A 864 -56.89 -58.36 -12.23
CA ALA A 864 -55.72 -57.54 -11.96
C ALA A 864 -54.50 -57.83 -12.86
N ILE A 865 -54.52 -58.78 -13.72
CA ILE A 865 -53.37 -59.27 -14.50
C ILE A 865 -53.05 -58.31 -15.70
N SER A 866 -53.98 -57.48 -16.11
CA SER A 866 -53.84 -56.52 -17.25
C SER A 866 -52.79 -55.42 -17.02
N LEU A 867 -52.27 -55.23 -15.78
CA LEU A 867 -51.34 -54.21 -15.40
C LEU A 867 -49.85 -54.58 -15.47
N ILE A 868 -49.56 -55.84 -15.89
CA ILE A 868 -48.20 -56.34 -15.89
C ILE A 868 -47.58 -56.29 -17.25
N ASN A 869 -46.35 -55.73 -17.29
CA ASN A 869 -45.54 -55.73 -18.51
C ASN A 869 -44.51 -56.87 -18.46
N LEU A 870 -44.66 -57.83 -19.36
CA LEU A 870 -43.71 -58.95 -19.50
C LEU A 870 -42.76 -58.66 -20.67
N ASP A 871 -41.49 -58.95 -20.50
CA ASP A 871 -40.57 -58.83 -21.60
C ASP A 871 -40.77 -59.92 -22.68
N LEU A 872 -40.25 -59.70 -23.84
CA LEU A 872 -40.39 -60.62 -25.02
C LEU A 872 -39.91 -62.04 -24.70
N LYS A 873 -38.83 -62.15 -23.91
CA LYS A 873 -38.23 -63.41 -23.50
C LYS A 873 -39.15 -64.18 -22.54
N GLN A 874 -39.76 -63.44 -21.60
CA GLN A 874 -40.72 -64.01 -20.67
C GLN A 874 -41.98 -64.57 -21.40
N LYS A 875 -42.59 -63.73 -22.27
CA LYS A 875 -43.74 -64.10 -23.05
C LYS A 875 -43.54 -65.37 -23.87
N ARG A 876 -42.42 -65.45 -24.57
CA ARG A 876 -42.00 -66.60 -25.37
C ARG A 876 -41.86 -67.87 -24.52
N ASN A 877 -41.16 -67.74 -23.37
CA ASN A 877 -40.95 -68.94 -22.51
C ASN A 877 -42.24 -69.37 -21.86
N ILE A 878 -43.15 -68.46 -21.45
CA ILE A 878 -44.44 -68.79 -20.91
C ILE A 878 -45.23 -69.55 -21.94
N LEU A 879 -45.37 -69.09 -23.17
CA LEU A 879 -46.08 -69.65 -24.26
C LEU A 879 -45.61 -71.15 -24.48
N MET A 880 -44.28 -71.33 -24.53
CA MET A 880 -43.69 -72.68 -24.76
C MET A 880 -43.89 -73.62 -23.59
N ILE A 881 -43.87 -73.07 -22.35
CA ILE A 881 -44.19 -73.94 -21.17
C ILE A 881 -45.62 -74.33 -21.16
N VAL A 882 -46.56 -73.42 -21.48
CA VAL A 882 -48.00 -73.75 -21.56
C VAL A 882 -48.25 -74.80 -22.65
N ARG A 883 -47.67 -74.59 -23.80
CA ARG A 883 -47.81 -75.60 -24.95
C ARG A 883 -47.35 -77.00 -24.58
N GLU A 884 -46.19 -77.11 -23.99
CA GLU A 884 -45.59 -78.33 -23.57
C GLU A 884 -46.45 -78.99 -22.41
N ALA A 885 -46.98 -78.19 -21.55
CA ALA A 885 -47.82 -78.59 -20.44
C ALA A 885 -49.17 -79.26 -21.02
N ILE A 886 -49.83 -78.55 -21.93
CA ILE A 886 -51.02 -79.00 -22.60
C ILE A 886 -50.75 -80.34 -23.34
N HIS A 887 -49.64 -80.37 -24.11
CA HIS A 887 -49.24 -81.54 -24.87
C HIS A 887 -49.00 -82.78 -23.95
N ASN A 888 -48.38 -82.59 -22.79
CA ASN A 888 -48.16 -83.65 -21.81
C ASN A 888 -49.47 -84.14 -21.17
N VAL A 889 -50.42 -83.28 -20.90
CA VAL A 889 -51.72 -83.67 -20.40
C VAL A 889 -52.47 -84.48 -21.45
N LEU A 890 -52.53 -84.07 -22.73
CA LEU A 890 -53.18 -84.79 -23.80
C LEU A 890 -52.60 -86.16 -24.01
N LYS A 891 -51.27 -86.30 -23.79
CA LYS A 891 -50.59 -87.61 -24.08
C LYS A 891 -50.62 -88.61 -22.86
N HIS A 892 -50.68 -88.03 -21.65
CA HIS A 892 -50.43 -88.85 -20.45
C HIS A 892 -51.55 -88.85 -19.44
N SER A 893 -52.50 -87.91 -19.49
CA SER A 893 -53.57 -87.85 -18.55
C SER A 893 -54.73 -88.80 -18.87
N SER A 894 -55.39 -89.39 -17.83
CA SER A 894 -56.60 -90.19 -17.94
C SER A 894 -57.88 -89.35 -17.83
N GLY A 895 -57.82 -88.07 -17.55
CA GLY A 895 -58.88 -87.14 -17.47
C GLY A 895 -59.55 -86.69 -18.76
N ASP A 896 -60.50 -85.76 -18.68
CA ASP A 896 -61.24 -85.20 -19.79
C ASP A 896 -61.27 -83.66 -19.76
N ALA A 897 -60.61 -82.96 -18.74
CA ALA A 897 -60.54 -81.48 -18.64
C ALA A 897 -59.16 -81.02 -18.32
N ILE A 898 -58.77 -79.87 -19.04
CA ILE A 898 -57.53 -79.11 -18.78
C ILE A 898 -57.98 -77.73 -18.29
N ASN A 899 -57.52 -77.41 -17.09
CA ASN A 899 -57.79 -76.03 -16.50
C ASN A 899 -56.48 -75.27 -16.46
N LEU A 900 -56.50 -74.03 -16.98
CA LEU A 900 -55.38 -73.08 -16.95
C LEU A 900 -55.83 -71.82 -16.21
N PHE A 901 -55.13 -71.49 -15.13
CA PHE A 901 -55.39 -70.32 -14.28
C PHE A 901 -54.28 -69.36 -14.37
N PHE A 902 -54.55 -68.12 -14.76
CA PHE A 902 -53.66 -66.99 -14.67
C PHE A 902 -54.08 -66.18 -13.42
N LYS A 903 -53.23 -66.16 -12.41
CA LYS A 903 -53.48 -65.51 -11.08
C LYS A 903 -52.39 -64.58 -10.72
N MET A 904 -52.68 -63.67 -9.83
CA MET A 904 -51.72 -62.75 -9.19
C MET A 904 -51.67 -63.06 -7.69
N GLU A 905 -50.47 -63.37 -7.20
CA GLU A 905 -50.27 -63.69 -5.80
C GLU A 905 -49.09 -62.88 -5.29
N ALA A 906 -49.29 -61.96 -4.32
CA ALA A 906 -48.23 -61.11 -3.74
C ALA A 906 -47.42 -60.33 -4.83
N MET A 907 -48.11 -59.67 -5.78
CA MET A 907 -47.53 -58.94 -6.90
C MET A 907 -46.75 -59.77 -7.93
N LYS A 908 -46.89 -61.12 -7.89
CA LYS A 908 -46.20 -62.01 -8.83
C LYS A 908 -47.19 -62.78 -9.68
N VAL A 909 -46.87 -62.89 -10.94
CA VAL A 909 -47.71 -63.72 -11.87
C VAL A 909 -47.53 -65.19 -11.60
N GLN A 910 -48.61 -65.82 -11.42
CA GLN A 910 -48.67 -67.28 -11.23
C GLN A 910 -49.59 -67.87 -12.32
N ILE A 911 -49.07 -68.86 -13.00
CA ILE A 911 -49.78 -69.66 -13.98
C ILE A 911 -49.90 -71.07 -13.45
N GLU A 912 -51.11 -71.56 -13.33
CA GLU A 912 -51.40 -72.95 -12.92
C GLU A 912 -52.06 -73.64 -14.05
N ILE A 913 -51.55 -74.83 -14.36
CA ILE A 913 -52.12 -75.76 -15.38
C ILE A 913 -52.41 -77.06 -14.67
N SER A 914 -53.65 -77.55 -14.76
CA SER A 914 -54.08 -78.80 -14.12
C SER A 914 -55.00 -79.63 -15.04
N ASP A 915 -55.00 -80.92 -14.87
CA ASP A 915 -55.98 -81.81 -15.40
C ASP A 915 -56.80 -82.50 -14.30
N ASN A 916 -57.87 -83.21 -14.65
CA ASN A 916 -58.75 -83.95 -13.71
C ASN A 916 -58.59 -85.49 -13.75
N GLY A 917 -57.44 -85.98 -14.33
CA GLY A 917 -57.16 -87.37 -14.45
C GLY A 917 -56.69 -87.99 -13.15
N GLN A 918 -57.31 -89.17 -12.78
CA GLN A 918 -56.84 -89.97 -11.64
C GLN A 918 -55.44 -90.52 -11.94
N ASN A 919 -54.43 -90.12 -11.19
CA ASN A 919 -53.11 -90.61 -11.36
C ASN A 919 -52.76 -91.62 -10.25
N THR A 920 -52.72 -92.91 -10.61
CA THR A 920 -52.45 -93.99 -9.73
C THR A 920 -50.94 -94.22 -9.40
N ASN A 921 -50.06 -93.58 -10.11
CA ASN A 921 -48.62 -93.76 -9.97
C ASN A 921 -48.00 -92.58 -9.18
N LYS A 922 -47.54 -92.87 -8.00
CA LYS A 922 -46.90 -91.89 -7.06
C LYS A 922 -45.52 -91.34 -7.45
N GLU A 923 -44.94 -91.80 -8.55
CA GLU A 923 -43.62 -91.31 -8.99
C GLU A 923 -43.79 -90.42 -10.17
N ILE A 924 -43.78 -89.10 -9.95
CA ILE A 924 -43.44 -88.13 -10.94
C ILE A 924 -41.93 -88.21 -11.25
N ALA A 925 -41.56 -89.24 -12.09
CA ALA A 925 -40.19 -89.37 -12.54
C ALA A 925 -39.79 -88.14 -13.38
N GLY A 926 -39.11 -87.16 -12.75
CA GLY A 926 -38.71 -85.86 -13.36
C GLY A 926 -37.64 -85.94 -14.47
N THR A 927 -37.62 -87.01 -15.24
CA THR A 927 -36.59 -87.34 -16.22
C THR A 927 -37.02 -87.16 -17.68
N GLY A 928 -38.27 -86.88 -17.97
CA GLY A 928 -38.73 -86.67 -19.37
C GLY A 928 -38.14 -85.37 -19.99
N MET A 929 -37.81 -85.42 -21.31
CA MET A 929 -37.28 -84.20 -22.02
C MET A 929 -38.20 -82.99 -21.91
N GLY A 930 -39.51 -83.13 -21.94
CA GLY A 930 -40.48 -82.03 -21.78
C GLY A 930 -40.40 -81.32 -20.45
N ILE A 931 -40.32 -82.07 -19.34
CA ILE A 931 -40.18 -81.47 -17.96
C ILE A 931 -38.86 -80.77 -17.83
N ARG A 932 -37.75 -81.32 -18.33
CA ARG A 932 -36.45 -80.63 -18.40
C ARG A 932 -36.48 -79.34 -19.19
N SER A 933 -37.12 -79.35 -20.38
CA SER A 933 -37.28 -78.17 -21.21
C SER A 933 -38.10 -77.10 -20.49
N MET A 934 -39.23 -77.46 -19.84
CA MET A 934 -40.02 -76.52 -19.05
C MET A 934 -39.27 -75.90 -17.84
N LYS A 935 -38.49 -76.72 -17.13
CA LYS A 935 -37.60 -76.17 -16.03
C LYS A 935 -36.57 -75.23 -16.52
N GLN A 936 -35.90 -75.59 -17.65
CA GLN A 936 -34.87 -74.72 -18.27
C GLN A 936 -35.47 -73.36 -18.76
N ARG A 937 -36.66 -73.41 -19.36
CA ARG A 937 -37.41 -72.21 -19.77
C ARG A 937 -37.83 -71.33 -18.62
N ALA A 938 -38.26 -71.90 -17.50
CA ALA A 938 -38.59 -71.22 -16.30
C ALA A 938 -37.32 -70.48 -15.71
N LEU A 939 -36.19 -71.20 -15.66
CA LEU A 939 -34.93 -70.63 -15.26
C LEU A 939 -34.51 -69.47 -16.11
N ASN A 940 -34.65 -69.63 -17.45
CA ASN A 940 -34.25 -68.52 -18.43
C ASN A 940 -35.04 -67.22 -18.25
N MET A 941 -36.21 -67.27 -17.56
CA MET A 941 -36.99 -66.06 -17.25
C MET A 941 -37.08 -65.77 -15.75
N ASN A 942 -36.15 -66.27 -14.95
CA ASN A 942 -36.10 -66.08 -13.48
C ASN A 942 -37.41 -66.50 -12.77
N ALA A 943 -38.11 -67.51 -13.31
CA ALA A 943 -39.35 -68.10 -12.75
C ALA A 943 -39.08 -69.44 -12.08
N SER A 944 -39.91 -69.75 -11.09
CA SER A 944 -39.94 -71.08 -10.47
C SER A 944 -41.08 -71.90 -11.06
N ILE A 945 -40.82 -73.17 -11.37
CA ILE A 945 -41.85 -74.10 -11.83
C ILE A 945 -41.87 -75.32 -10.93
N ASN A 946 -43.03 -75.62 -10.46
CA ASN A 946 -43.28 -76.85 -9.63
C ASN A 946 -44.27 -77.79 -10.29
N PHE A 947 -44.00 -79.01 -10.14
CA PHE A 947 -44.84 -80.08 -10.64
C PHE A 947 -45.34 -80.93 -9.47
N SER A 948 -46.69 -81.24 -9.38
CA SER A 948 -47.30 -82.05 -8.36
C SER A 948 -48.43 -82.87 -8.98
N ALA A 949 -48.69 -83.97 -8.42
CA ALA A 949 -49.83 -84.84 -8.76
C ALA A 949 -50.48 -85.30 -7.47
N ASP A 950 -51.85 -85.31 -7.45
CA ASP A 950 -52.63 -85.83 -6.41
C ASP A 950 -53.83 -86.71 -6.93
N SER A 951 -54.77 -87.14 -6.07
CA SER A 951 -55.94 -87.89 -6.45
C SER A 951 -56.87 -87.18 -7.44
N ASN A 952 -56.72 -85.82 -7.59
CA ASN A 952 -57.59 -85.00 -8.41
C ASN A 952 -56.96 -84.52 -9.73
N GLY A 953 -55.70 -84.94 -9.99
CA GLY A 953 -55.06 -84.68 -11.22
C GLY A 953 -53.57 -84.28 -11.12
N PHE A 954 -52.98 -83.85 -12.25
CA PHE A 954 -51.60 -83.35 -12.39
C PHE A 954 -51.62 -81.82 -12.44
N TYR A 955 -50.67 -81.18 -11.69
CA TYR A 955 -50.57 -79.74 -11.53
C TYR A 955 -49.21 -79.23 -11.90
N ILE A 956 -49.14 -78.16 -12.70
CA ILE A 956 -47.97 -77.43 -13.02
C ILE A 956 -48.18 -75.95 -12.49
N LYS A 957 -47.32 -75.54 -11.62
CA LYS A 957 -47.39 -74.23 -11.08
C LYS A 957 -46.14 -73.41 -11.42
N LEU A 958 -46.29 -72.37 -12.28
CA LEU A 958 -45.22 -71.47 -12.72
C LEU A 958 -45.41 -70.17 -11.94
N LYS A 959 -44.37 -69.73 -11.23
CA LYS A 959 -44.37 -68.45 -10.54
C LYS A 959 -43.20 -67.57 -11.11
N LEU A 960 -43.52 -66.40 -11.65
CA LEU A 960 -42.53 -65.41 -12.10
C LEU A 960 -42.01 -64.61 -10.87
N LYS A 961 -40.71 -64.48 -10.77
CA LYS A 961 -40.10 -63.54 -9.81
C LYS A 961 -40.10 -62.12 -10.45
N SER A 962 -40.55 -61.14 -9.69
CA SER A 962 -40.57 -59.73 -10.07
C SER A 962 -39.19 -59.23 -10.37
#